data_6171373351bebf95e2429a4aec4255ca
#
_entry.id   6171373351bebf95e2429a4aec4255ca
#
_cell.length_a   1.000
_cell.length_b   1.000
_cell.length_c   1.000
_cell.angle_alpha   90.00
_cell.angle_beta   90.00
_cell.angle_gamma   90.00
#
_symmetry.space_group_name_H-M   'P 1'
#
loop_
_entity.id
_entity.type
_entity.pdbx_description
1 polymer ?
#
loop_
_entity_poly.entity_id
_entity_poly.type
_entity_poly.pdbx_seq_one_letter_code
_entity_poly.pdbx_strand_id
1 'polypeptide(L)'
;MDGPLSRVRPRHQQVYKRNVMIRFRPVLAAICVGVIALAVQVPSVSAQGTPQLVGDPIPHEKVLSTPMYRDCGLRTEAVNAFVHHRPALLKSKRADATIQVSYGSNVPPEAQAAFDRAADVWETHVSSPATIRIQASYEALGSGVLAAAGPNNFYGLDATDDGEADAIVGDALAGALLGEAPRPQETDIIVNVNSERDDWHFGEAPAPPGTVDFTSVALHEIGHGLNYLDLFSVEEGQGEYFADSLEGNRVVGVYDRQVLEAQDEGSLVALTNEDAYSNPSETLGEALTGDQLFFGGDASEATADLGDGPPRPKLYAPSPYASGSSVAHLDEDTYPFETQDALMTPIVNQAETNRQPGPILCGQLRDMGWPLGPGCDQYFAALFAVDVQEAETGPGGLTLSWSERDDADIQTYLVDRQYFEGDFETIREVDASELDGRQLTIKKLGIGAFTFRLRWVRSDGTMGTSPERPRDTVNVRGVTATVTGRDAQERGTIDLSWTVPPGTPSNFRYQVERREGRRGAFQQVATVPQEGKVVETQSKQYTADRRTPGRYEYRVTARDGEGNAVTSASREVQVDFEGDVYALGPYPNPVRETASFNLTARQSQSVTVEVYNTLGERVYTARREVRAQDPVLLSIDVSRWASGVYFLRLRGRKSVGRTEKMVVVK
;
A
#
# COMPACT_ATOMS: atom_id res chain seq x y z
N MET A 1 45.44 20.35 54.88
CA MET A 1 46.01 21.57 54.30
C MET A 1 45.43 21.63 52.92
N ASP A 2 44.34 22.21 52.88
CA ASP A 2 43.95 23.55 52.38
C ASP A 2 43.99 23.67 50.86
N GLY A 3 42.93 23.65 50.27
CA GLY A 3 41.98 24.32 49.48
C GLY A 3 42.50 25.09 48.22
N PRO A 4 41.67 25.79 47.46
CA PRO A 4 40.23 25.62 47.22
C PRO A 4 39.81 25.62 45.71
N LEU A 5 38.50 25.37 45.50
CA LEU A 5 37.68 25.50 44.33
C LEU A 5 37.78 26.83 43.57
N SER A 6 37.72 26.82 42.23
CA SER A 6 37.18 27.94 41.47
C SER A 6 36.30 27.46 40.30
N ARG A 7 35.03 27.89 40.35
CA ARG A 7 34.00 27.77 39.29
C ARG A 7 34.33 28.76 38.16
N VAL A 8 34.17 28.31 36.90
CA VAL A 8 34.05 29.23 35.75
C VAL A 8 32.79 28.90 34.97
N ARG A 9 31.93 29.90 34.84
CA ARG A 9 30.71 29.89 34.02
C ARG A 9 31.06 30.18 32.54
N PRO A 10 30.26 29.72 31.58
CA PRO A 10 30.48 30.00 30.16
C PRO A 10 29.94 31.39 29.75
N ARG A 11 30.70 32.05 28.88
CA ARG A 11 30.32 33.33 28.24
C ARG A 11 29.60 33.06 26.93
N HIS A 12 28.49 33.81 26.75
CA HIS A 12 27.82 34.00 25.45
C HIS A 12 28.77 34.68 24.46
N GLN A 13 28.79 34.25 23.20
CA GLN A 13 29.28 35.03 22.08
C GLN A 13 28.16 35.23 21.06
N GLN A 14 27.91 36.53 20.83
CA GLN A 14 27.01 37.02 19.77
C GLN A 14 27.68 36.88 18.41
N VAL A 15 26.90 36.49 17.42
CA VAL A 15 27.29 36.39 16.02
C VAL A 15 26.97 37.70 15.33
N TYR A 16 28.00 38.40 14.83
CA TYR A 16 27.89 39.52 13.92
C TYR A 16 27.72 39.05 12.48
N LYS A 17 26.62 39.49 11.84
CA LYS A 17 26.44 39.38 10.39
C LYS A 17 27.30 40.44 9.70
N ARG A 18 28.16 40.06 8.78
CA ARG A 18 28.73 40.95 7.76
C ARG A 18 28.40 40.41 6.39
N ASN A 19 27.57 41.15 5.66
CA ASN A 19 27.36 41.02 4.23
C ASN A 19 28.62 41.50 3.50
N VAL A 20 29.18 40.63 2.63
CA VAL A 20 30.14 41.02 1.61
C VAL A 20 29.62 40.58 0.27
N MET A 21 29.24 41.52 -0.55
CA MET A 21 28.82 41.38 -1.92
C MET A 21 30.08 41.38 -2.79
N ILE A 22 30.44 40.25 -3.40
CA ILE A 22 31.53 40.21 -4.39
C ILE A 22 30.91 39.85 -5.74
N ARG A 23 30.97 40.83 -6.66
CA ARG A 23 30.66 40.66 -8.07
C ARG A 23 31.86 40.00 -8.74
N PHE A 24 31.63 38.84 -9.44
CA PHE A 24 32.58 38.35 -10.41
C PHE A 24 31.95 38.33 -11.81
N ARG A 25 32.68 38.90 -12.74
CA ARG A 25 32.44 38.84 -14.18
C ARG A 25 32.94 37.51 -14.72
N PRO A 26 32.33 36.95 -15.79
CA PRO A 26 32.73 35.67 -16.35
C PRO A 26 33.99 35.81 -17.24
N VAL A 27 34.91 34.89 -17.05
CA VAL A 27 35.95 34.57 -18.05
C VAL A 27 35.70 33.12 -18.48
N LEU A 28 35.32 32.96 -19.75
CA LEU A 28 35.29 31.69 -20.42
C LEU A 28 36.70 31.05 -20.45
N ALA A 29 36.82 29.85 -19.94
CA ALA A 29 37.86 28.93 -20.35
C ALA A 29 37.19 27.55 -20.41
N ALA A 30 36.93 27.12 -21.62
CA ALA A 30 36.48 25.75 -21.92
C ALA A 30 37.63 24.78 -21.65
N ILE A 31 37.42 23.89 -20.67
CA ILE A 31 38.18 22.65 -20.57
C ILE A 31 37.14 21.54 -20.67
N CYS A 32 37.05 20.96 -21.88
CA CYS A 32 36.38 19.70 -22.10
C CYS A 32 37.18 18.59 -21.41
N VAL A 33 36.76 18.15 -20.24
CA VAL A 33 37.09 16.84 -19.73
C VAL A 33 35.89 15.96 -20.08
N GLY A 34 36.01 15.25 -21.20
CA GLY A 34 35.08 14.21 -21.57
C GLY A 34 35.22 13.04 -20.61
N VAL A 35 34.33 12.96 -19.65
CA VAL A 35 34.05 11.69 -18.98
C VAL A 35 33.16 10.92 -19.97
N ILE A 36 33.78 10.03 -20.74
CA ILE A 36 33.04 9.00 -21.47
C ILE A 36 32.57 8.03 -20.39
N ALA A 37 31.34 8.23 -19.88
CA ALA A 37 30.61 7.16 -19.25
C ALA A 37 30.31 6.16 -20.37
N LEU A 38 31.09 5.07 -20.44
CA LEU A 38 30.64 3.88 -21.16
C LEU A 38 29.45 3.34 -20.35
N ALA A 39 28.25 3.76 -20.73
CA ALA A 39 27.05 3.02 -20.38
C ALA A 39 27.22 1.65 -21.03
N VAL A 40 27.42 0.63 -20.24
CA VAL A 40 27.24 -0.76 -20.68
C VAL A 40 25.72 -0.87 -20.89
N GLN A 41 25.29 -0.61 -22.12
CA GLN A 41 23.92 -0.93 -22.55
C GLN A 41 23.85 -2.45 -22.58
N VAL A 42 23.28 -3.04 -21.54
CA VAL A 42 22.72 -4.39 -21.63
C VAL A 42 21.54 -4.26 -22.59
N PRO A 43 21.55 -4.87 -23.78
CA PRO A 43 20.45 -4.72 -24.70
C PRO A 43 19.19 -5.29 -24.05
N SER A 44 18.21 -4.43 -23.73
CA SER A 44 16.87 -4.87 -23.46
C SER A 44 16.38 -5.65 -24.68
N VAL A 45 15.68 -6.76 -24.47
CA VAL A 45 15.00 -7.49 -25.55
C VAL A 45 13.84 -6.63 -26.02
N SER A 46 14.14 -5.61 -26.86
CA SER A 46 13.14 -4.81 -27.53
C SER A 46 12.92 -5.43 -28.91
N ALA A 47 11.90 -6.28 -28.99
CA ALA A 47 11.56 -6.99 -30.21
C ALA A 47 11.19 -6.00 -31.34
N GLN A 48 12.06 -5.91 -32.36
CA GLN A 48 11.70 -5.35 -33.66
C GLN A 48 11.25 -6.44 -34.66
N GLY A 49 11.24 -7.71 -34.25
CA GLY A 49 10.82 -8.88 -35.01
C GLY A 49 9.74 -9.72 -34.30
N THR A 50 9.26 -10.76 -34.94
CA THR A 50 8.40 -11.76 -34.29
C THR A 50 9.28 -12.77 -33.56
N PRO A 51 9.19 -12.91 -32.21
CA PRO A 51 10.01 -13.85 -31.45
C PRO A 51 9.84 -15.29 -31.94
N GLN A 52 10.91 -16.05 -32.04
CA GLN A 52 10.91 -17.45 -32.45
C GLN A 52 11.77 -18.30 -31.49
N LEU A 53 11.50 -19.61 -31.45
CA LEU A 53 12.34 -20.56 -30.73
C LEU A 53 13.40 -21.13 -31.65
N VAL A 54 14.63 -21.25 -31.16
CA VAL A 54 15.77 -21.81 -31.87
C VAL A 54 16.21 -23.09 -31.18
N GLY A 55 16.35 -24.18 -31.95
CA GLY A 55 16.77 -25.48 -31.49
C GLY A 55 15.66 -26.30 -30.84
N ASP A 56 16.02 -27.50 -30.38
CA ASP A 56 15.13 -28.39 -29.63
C ASP A 56 14.97 -27.95 -28.17
N PRO A 57 13.85 -28.28 -27.48
CA PRO A 57 13.69 -28.02 -26.06
C PRO A 57 14.85 -28.57 -25.24
N ILE A 58 15.36 -27.77 -24.32
CA ILE A 58 16.42 -28.16 -23.39
C ILE A 58 15.75 -28.62 -22.10
N PRO A 59 15.72 -29.94 -21.77
CA PRO A 59 15.14 -30.41 -20.53
C PRO A 59 15.82 -29.76 -19.31
N HIS A 60 15.07 -29.46 -18.27
CA HIS A 60 15.59 -28.79 -17.06
C HIS A 60 16.80 -29.58 -16.47
N GLU A 61 16.77 -30.92 -16.47
CA GLU A 61 17.83 -31.80 -15.99
C GLU A 61 19.19 -31.57 -16.70
N LYS A 62 19.18 -31.01 -17.91
CA LYS A 62 20.39 -30.68 -18.67
C LYS A 62 20.95 -29.30 -18.32
N VAL A 63 20.05 -28.37 -18.02
CA VAL A 63 20.39 -26.97 -17.71
C VAL A 63 20.96 -26.84 -16.30
N LEU A 64 20.57 -27.76 -15.42
CA LEU A 64 20.77 -27.63 -14.01
C LEU A 64 21.30 -28.94 -13.44
N SER A 65 22.58 -28.94 -13.11
CA SER A 65 23.38 -30.11 -12.74
C SER A 65 23.04 -30.73 -11.37
N THR A 66 22.13 -30.14 -10.59
CA THR A 66 21.62 -30.65 -9.32
C THR A 66 20.08 -30.66 -9.35
N PRO A 67 19.40 -31.52 -8.56
CA PRO A 67 17.93 -31.46 -8.53
C PRO A 67 17.50 -30.05 -8.15
N MET A 68 16.86 -29.42 -9.09
CA MET A 68 16.72 -28.03 -9.22
C MET A 68 15.43 -27.56 -8.73
N TYR A 69 15.43 -27.35 -7.56
CA TYR A 69 14.39 -26.57 -6.97
C TYR A 69 15.07 -25.51 -6.16
N ARG A 70 14.76 -24.25 -6.43
CA ARG A 70 15.19 -23.16 -5.57
C ARG A 70 14.49 -23.32 -4.24
N ASP A 71 15.27 -23.42 -3.19
CA ASP A 71 14.76 -23.74 -1.87
C ASP A 71 14.35 -22.45 -1.15
N CYS A 72 13.07 -22.31 -0.82
CA CYS A 72 12.60 -21.33 0.14
C CYS A 72 12.88 -21.84 1.56
N GLY A 73 13.73 -21.12 2.30
CA GLY A 73 14.12 -21.50 3.67
C GLY A 73 13.15 -20.98 4.75
N LEU A 74 13.19 -21.60 5.94
CA LEU A 74 12.41 -21.18 7.09
C LEU A 74 13.30 -20.60 8.20
N ARG A 75 12.97 -19.38 8.69
CA ARG A 75 13.51 -18.85 9.92
C ARG A 75 12.53 -19.14 11.08
N THR A 76 13.01 -19.78 12.14
CA THR A 76 12.18 -20.22 13.27
C THR A 76 12.00 -19.14 14.36
N GLU A 77 12.57 -17.97 14.21
CA GLU A 77 12.39 -16.87 15.15
C GLU A 77 10.98 -16.28 14.99
N ALA A 78 10.20 -16.27 16.09
CA ALA A 78 8.85 -15.72 16.08
C ALA A 78 8.92 -14.19 15.91
N VAL A 79 8.45 -13.69 14.79
CA VAL A 79 8.22 -12.26 14.55
C VAL A 79 6.75 -11.90 14.83
N ASN A 80 6.48 -10.63 15.09
CA ASN A 80 5.10 -10.14 15.15
C ASN A 80 4.46 -10.33 13.76
N ALA A 81 3.21 -10.80 13.74
CA ALA A 81 2.50 -11.02 12.49
C ALA A 81 2.44 -9.73 11.64
N PHE A 82 2.99 -9.78 10.45
CA PHE A 82 3.00 -8.69 9.50
C PHE A 82 2.23 -9.08 8.24
N VAL A 83 1.45 -8.14 7.71
CA VAL A 83 0.59 -8.38 6.54
C VAL A 83 0.75 -7.24 5.56
N HIS A 84 1.20 -7.55 4.35
CA HIS A 84 1.14 -6.61 3.24
C HIS A 84 -0.31 -6.51 2.74
N HIS A 85 -0.91 -5.33 2.90
CA HIS A 85 -2.26 -5.08 2.39
C HIS A 85 -2.26 -4.90 0.88
N ARG A 86 -3.10 -5.68 0.22
CA ARG A 86 -3.32 -5.57 -1.23
C ARG A 86 -3.87 -4.18 -1.56
N PRO A 87 -3.22 -3.38 -2.43
CA PRO A 87 -3.87 -2.24 -3.05
C PRO A 87 -5.10 -2.71 -3.83
N ALA A 88 -6.18 -1.96 -3.81
CA ALA A 88 -7.37 -2.32 -4.59
C ALA A 88 -7.00 -2.36 -6.08
N LEU A 89 -6.97 -3.54 -6.67
CA LEU A 89 -6.69 -3.73 -8.09
C LEU A 89 -7.77 -3.04 -8.90
N LEU A 90 -7.36 -2.12 -9.76
CA LEU A 90 -8.22 -1.51 -10.75
C LEU A 90 -8.54 -2.58 -11.81
N LYS A 91 -9.85 -2.79 -12.08
CA LYS A 91 -10.26 -3.73 -13.12
C LYS A 91 -9.87 -3.17 -14.50
N SER A 92 -8.77 -3.66 -15.03
CA SER A 92 -8.33 -3.38 -16.39
C SER A 92 -9.01 -4.34 -17.37
N LYS A 93 -9.24 -3.89 -18.61
CA LYS A 93 -9.75 -4.73 -19.71
C LYS A 93 -8.64 -5.41 -20.53
N ARG A 94 -7.40 -5.44 -20.03
CA ARG A 94 -6.33 -6.18 -20.69
C ARG A 94 -6.54 -7.67 -20.46
N ALA A 95 -6.11 -8.52 -21.37
CA ALA A 95 -6.18 -9.97 -21.21
C ALA A 95 -5.25 -10.36 -20.05
N ASP A 96 -5.83 -10.79 -18.96
CA ASP A 96 -5.11 -11.39 -17.85
C ASP A 96 -4.51 -12.73 -18.32
N ALA A 97 -3.43 -13.20 -17.71
CA ALA A 97 -2.95 -14.55 -17.96
C ALA A 97 -4.00 -15.57 -17.49
N THR A 98 -3.97 -16.76 -18.06
CA THR A 98 -4.73 -17.91 -17.54
C THR A 98 -3.75 -18.93 -16.99
N ILE A 99 -3.85 -19.24 -15.70
CA ILE A 99 -3.02 -20.24 -15.02
C ILE A 99 -3.87 -21.47 -14.65
N GLN A 100 -3.48 -22.63 -15.16
CA GLN A 100 -4.14 -23.89 -14.86
C GLN A 100 -3.25 -24.74 -13.96
N VAL A 101 -3.71 -25.02 -12.75
CA VAL A 101 -2.97 -25.85 -11.80
C VAL A 101 -3.52 -27.27 -11.81
N SER A 102 -2.64 -28.26 -11.94
CA SER A 102 -2.93 -29.68 -11.75
C SER A 102 -2.22 -30.16 -10.48
N TYR A 103 -2.94 -30.97 -9.69
CA TYR A 103 -2.46 -31.39 -8.37
C TYR A 103 -2.14 -32.87 -8.35
N GLY A 104 -1.01 -33.21 -7.74
CA GLY A 104 -0.70 -34.58 -7.37
C GLY A 104 -1.74 -35.16 -6.40
N SER A 105 -1.94 -36.48 -6.42
CA SER A 105 -2.99 -37.14 -5.63
C SER A 105 -2.85 -37.01 -4.12
N ASN A 106 -1.70 -36.55 -3.63
CA ASN A 106 -1.35 -36.36 -2.22
C ASN A 106 -1.45 -34.89 -1.74
N VAL A 107 -1.84 -33.94 -2.61
CA VAL A 107 -2.02 -32.54 -2.25
C VAL A 107 -3.37 -32.33 -1.56
N PRO A 108 -3.42 -31.91 -0.28
CA PRO A 108 -4.67 -31.70 0.45
C PRO A 108 -5.56 -30.64 -0.20
N PRO A 109 -6.91 -30.72 -0.11
CA PRO A 109 -7.82 -29.75 -0.70
C PRO A 109 -7.61 -28.30 -0.21
N GLU A 110 -7.26 -28.14 1.07
CA GLU A 110 -6.94 -26.82 1.66
C GLU A 110 -5.66 -26.20 1.07
N ALA A 111 -4.66 -27.04 0.75
CA ALA A 111 -3.45 -26.61 0.06
C ALA A 111 -3.75 -26.24 -1.40
N GLN A 112 -4.59 -27.02 -2.09
CA GLN A 112 -5.04 -26.69 -3.45
C GLN A 112 -5.71 -25.32 -3.49
N ALA A 113 -6.67 -25.05 -2.58
CA ALA A 113 -7.33 -23.76 -2.49
C ALA A 113 -6.38 -22.58 -2.17
N ALA A 114 -5.34 -22.83 -1.37
CA ALA A 114 -4.32 -21.81 -1.06
C ALA A 114 -3.39 -21.57 -2.26
N PHE A 115 -3.08 -22.60 -3.03
CA PHE A 115 -2.29 -22.51 -4.25
C PHE A 115 -3.07 -21.80 -5.38
N ASP A 116 -4.37 -22.10 -5.55
CA ASP A 116 -5.24 -21.42 -6.51
C ASP A 116 -5.25 -19.90 -6.24
N ARG A 117 -5.30 -19.48 -4.96
CA ARG A 117 -5.19 -18.05 -4.62
C ARG A 117 -3.86 -17.42 -5.03
N ALA A 118 -2.75 -18.14 -4.94
CA ALA A 118 -1.46 -17.67 -5.42
C ALA A 118 -1.44 -17.54 -6.95
N ALA A 119 -2.02 -18.50 -7.66
CA ALA A 119 -2.19 -18.45 -9.11
C ALA A 119 -3.05 -17.25 -9.54
N ASP A 120 -4.20 -17.00 -8.87
CA ASP A 120 -5.07 -15.83 -9.10
C ASP A 120 -4.31 -14.48 -8.97
N VAL A 121 -3.35 -14.39 -8.05
CA VAL A 121 -2.50 -13.21 -7.93
C VAL A 121 -1.63 -13.05 -9.18
N TRP A 122 -0.95 -14.11 -9.61
CA TRP A 122 -0.10 -14.06 -10.79
C TRP A 122 -0.87 -13.81 -12.09
N GLU A 123 -2.09 -14.33 -12.24
CA GLU A 123 -2.98 -14.05 -13.38
C GLU A 123 -3.19 -12.53 -13.58
N THR A 124 -3.14 -11.75 -12.50
CA THR A 124 -3.29 -10.29 -12.57
C THR A 124 -1.96 -9.55 -12.75
N HIS A 125 -0.80 -10.17 -12.50
CA HIS A 125 0.52 -9.50 -12.53
C HIS A 125 1.29 -9.73 -13.83
N VAL A 126 1.07 -10.86 -14.49
CA VAL A 126 1.62 -11.13 -15.82
C VAL A 126 0.50 -11.20 -16.85
N SER A 127 0.84 -11.02 -18.12
CA SER A 127 -0.10 -11.16 -19.25
C SER A 127 0.45 -12.22 -20.18
N SER A 128 -0.39 -13.20 -20.56
CA SER A 128 -0.02 -14.23 -21.51
C SER A 128 -1.22 -14.66 -22.35
N PRO A 129 -1.11 -14.64 -23.69
CA PRO A 129 -2.13 -15.26 -24.56
C PRO A 129 -2.15 -16.78 -24.43
N ALA A 130 -1.01 -17.39 -24.08
CA ALA A 130 -0.89 -18.81 -23.82
C ALA A 130 -1.32 -19.13 -22.38
N THR A 131 -2.02 -20.26 -22.20
CA THR A 131 -2.31 -20.80 -20.86
C THR A 131 -1.04 -21.32 -20.22
N ILE A 132 -0.73 -20.85 -19.01
CA ILE A 132 0.38 -21.35 -18.17
C ILE A 132 -0.10 -22.55 -17.36
N ARG A 133 0.57 -23.69 -17.48
CA ARG A 133 0.21 -24.97 -16.83
C ARG A 133 1.19 -25.31 -15.72
N ILE A 134 0.67 -25.44 -14.51
CA ILE A 134 1.47 -25.76 -13.32
C ILE A 134 1.11 -27.17 -12.85
N GLN A 135 2.15 -27.97 -12.55
CA GLN A 135 2.02 -29.22 -11.81
C GLN A 135 2.49 -29.00 -10.38
N ALA A 136 1.59 -29.04 -9.42
CA ALA A 136 1.91 -28.96 -8.00
C ALA A 136 1.86 -30.35 -7.32
N SER A 137 2.89 -30.67 -6.56
CA SER A 137 3.04 -31.97 -5.87
C SER A 137 3.48 -31.74 -4.41
N TYR A 138 3.18 -32.75 -3.56
CA TYR A 138 3.75 -32.80 -2.21
C TYR A 138 4.84 -33.87 -2.18
N GLU A 139 6.08 -33.42 -1.87
CA GLU A 139 7.27 -34.26 -1.84
C GLU A 139 7.99 -34.13 -0.49
N ALA A 140 8.74 -35.12 -0.11
CA ALA A 140 9.61 -35.04 1.06
C ALA A 140 10.90 -34.29 0.68
N LEU A 141 10.98 -33.02 1.04
CA LEU A 141 12.11 -32.12 0.68
C LEU A 141 13.17 -31.98 1.79
N GLY A 142 12.93 -32.62 2.94
CA GLY A 142 13.82 -32.53 4.10
C GLY A 142 13.52 -31.34 5.01
N SER A 143 14.20 -31.32 6.16
CA SER A 143 13.97 -30.27 7.17
C SER A 143 14.62 -28.96 6.75
N GLY A 144 13.85 -27.88 6.74
CA GLY A 144 14.34 -26.52 6.42
C GLY A 144 13.92 -26.01 5.04
N VAL A 145 13.55 -26.90 4.12
CA VAL A 145 13.01 -26.52 2.82
C VAL A 145 11.49 -26.42 2.93
N LEU A 146 10.92 -25.31 2.44
CA LEU A 146 9.47 -25.10 2.40
C LEU A 146 8.86 -25.67 1.12
N ALA A 147 9.41 -25.28 0.00
CA ALA A 147 8.99 -25.71 -1.32
C ALA A 147 10.13 -25.51 -2.32
N ALA A 148 9.86 -25.86 -3.58
CA ALA A 148 10.83 -25.70 -4.64
C ALA A 148 10.13 -25.70 -6.00
N ALA A 149 10.55 -24.81 -6.93
CA ALA A 149 9.92 -24.70 -8.24
C ALA A 149 10.87 -24.27 -9.35
N GLY A 150 10.40 -24.46 -10.60
CA GLY A 150 11.09 -23.98 -11.79
C GLY A 150 10.34 -24.33 -13.07
N PRO A 151 10.80 -23.81 -14.23
CA PRO A 151 10.32 -24.22 -15.55
C PRO A 151 10.56 -25.71 -15.79
N ASN A 152 9.64 -26.35 -16.51
CA ASN A 152 9.78 -27.76 -16.89
C ASN A 152 10.80 -27.95 -18.02
N ASN A 153 10.92 -26.98 -18.92
CA ASN A 153 11.95 -26.95 -19.97
C ASN A 153 12.39 -25.53 -20.27
N PHE A 154 13.50 -25.43 -20.97
CA PHE A 154 14.06 -24.18 -21.47
C PHE A 154 14.19 -24.20 -22.99
N TYR A 155 14.26 -23.02 -23.60
CA TYR A 155 14.35 -22.81 -25.03
C TYR A 155 15.33 -21.67 -25.34
N GLY A 156 16.03 -21.79 -26.46
CA GLY A 156 16.68 -20.64 -27.07
C GLY A 156 15.61 -19.71 -27.67
N LEU A 157 15.60 -18.47 -27.30
CA LEU A 157 14.72 -17.42 -27.81
C LEU A 157 15.48 -16.52 -28.76
N ASP A 158 15.06 -16.46 -30.04
CA ASP A 158 15.43 -15.41 -30.99
C ASP A 158 14.38 -14.28 -30.85
N ALA A 159 14.76 -13.21 -30.21
CA ALA A 159 13.88 -12.06 -29.99
C ALA A 159 13.97 -11.03 -31.13
N THR A 160 14.98 -11.16 -32.01
CA THR A 160 15.25 -10.21 -33.10
C THR A 160 14.87 -10.72 -34.48
N ASP A 161 14.50 -11.99 -34.62
CA ASP A 161 14.15 -12.68 -35.89
C ASP A 161 15.32 -12.67 -36.88
N ASP A 162 16.54 -12.87 -36.38
CA ASP A 162 17.74 -12.99 -37.21
C ASP A 162 18.23 -14.45 -37.37
N GLY A 163 17.56 -15.39 -36.72
CA GLY A 163 17.83 -16.83 -36.73
C GLY A 163 18.84 -17.27 -35.69
N GLU A 164 19.28 -16.37 -34.79
CA GLU A 164 20.19 -16.68 -33.72
C GLU A 164 19.50 -16.53 -32.35
N ALA A 165 19.76 -17.40 -31.40
CA ALA A 165 19.17 -17.28 -30.08
C ALA A 165 19.82 -16.16 -29.27
N ASP A 166 19.00 -15.27 -28.72
CA ASP A 166 19.41 -14.15 -27.86
C ASP A 166 19.54 -14.55 -26.38
N ALA A 167 18.65 -15.40 -25.89
CA ALA A 167 18.60 -15.82 -24.50
C ALA A 167 17.98 -17.23 -24.32
N ILE A 168 18.22 -17.84 -23.15
CA ILE A 168 17.53 -19.04 -22.72
C ILE A 168 16.36 -18.61 -21.82
N VAL A 169 15.16 -19.10 -22.13
CA VAL A 169 13.91 -18.82 -21.40
C VAL A 169 13.16 -20.10 -21.09
N GLY A 170 12.41 -20.10 -19.97
CA GLY A 170 11.53 -21.22 -19.58
C GLY A 170 10.22 -21.27 -20.35
N ASP A 171 9.52 -22.41 -20.26
CA ASP A 171 8.24 -22.70 -20.96
C ASP A 171 7.21 -21.57 -20.87
N ALA A 172 6.93 -21.07 -19.65
CA ALA A 172 5.89 -20.07 -19.42
C ALA A 172 6.20 -18.72 -20.10
N LEU A 173 7.44 -18.24 -20.00
CA LEU A 173 7.87 -17.02 -20.66
C LEU A 173 7.91 -17.17 -22.17
N ALA A 174 8.42 -18.29 -22.67
CA ALA A 174 8.40 -18.60 -24.11
C ALA A 174 6.97 -18.53 -24.67
N GLY A 175 6.01 -19.16 -23.98
CA GLY A 175 4.60 -19.13 -24.37
C GLY A 175 3.99 -17.73 -24.36
N ALA A 176 4.34 -16.90 -23.39
CA ALA A 176 3.87 -15.52 -23.31
C ALA A 176 4.42 -14.64 -24.44
N LEU A 177 5.68 -14.84 -24.83
CA LEU A 177 6.34 -14.08 -25.90
C LEU A 177 5.90 -14.54 -27.30
N LEU A 178 5.70 -15.83 -27.50
CA LEU A 178 5.25 -16.39 -28.78
C LEU A 178 3.76 -16.18 -29.04
N GLY A 179 2.97 -15.97 -27.99
CA GLY A 179 1.52 -15.93 -28.06
C GLY A 179 0.82 -17.28 -28.03
N GLU A 180 1.56 -18.40 -28.01
CA GLU A 180 1.08 -19.76 -27.89
C GLU A 180 2.10 -20.62 -27.10
N ALA A 181 1.63 -21.59 -26.33
CA ALA A 181 2.49 -22.47 -25.57
C ALA A 181 3.36 -23.33 -26.50
N PRO A 182 4.68 -23.41 -26.30
CA PRO A 182 5.56 -24.26 -27.10
C PRO A 182 5.11 -25.72 -27.13
N ARG A 183 4.51 -26.19 -26.02
CA ARG A 183 3.95 -27.51 -25.86
C ARG A 183 2.56 -27.46 -25.20
N PRO A 184 1.48 -27.24 -25.98
CA PRO A 184 0.17 -26.82 -25.47
C PRO A 184 -0.53 -27.80 -24.49
N GLN A 185 -0.07 -29.05 -24.35
CA GLN A 185 -0.68 -30.07 -23.47
C GLN A 185 0.27 -30.48 -22.35
N GLU A 186 1.44 -29.92 -22.28
CA GLU A 186 2.43 -30.27 -21.27
C GLU A 186 2.49 -29.23 -20.14
N THR A 187 3.16 -29.59 -19.07
CA THR A 187 3.39 -28.72 -17.91
C THR A 187 4.46 -27.69 -18.25
N ASP A 188 4.24 -26.43 -17.91
CA ASP A 188 5.20 -25.34 -18.06
C ASP A 188 6.04 -25.14 -16.79
N ILE A 189 5.41 -25.32 -15.63
CA ILE A 189 6.03 -25.09 -14.31
C ILE A 189 5.80 -26.29 -13.41
N ILE A 190 6.87 -26.74 -12.73
CA ILE A 190 6.80 -27.77 -11.70
C ILE A 190 6.99 -27.10 -10.34
N VAL A 191 6.10 -27.43 -9.38
CA VAL A 191 6.20 -26.99 -7.99
C VAL A 191 6.10 -28.18 -7.06
N ASN A 192 7.08 -28.34 -6.19
CA ASN A 192 7.07 -29.35 -5.13
C ASN A 192 7.01 -28.65 -3.77
N VAL A 193 6.04 -29.00 -2.96
CA VAL A 193 5.85 -28.48 -1.61
C VAL A 193 6.21 -29.54 -0.59
N ASN A 194 6.89 -29.15 0.49
CA ASN A 194 7.35 -30.08 1.50
C ASN A 194 6.20 -30.73 2.26
N SER A 195 6.04 -32.02 2.04
CA SER A 195 5.00 -32.86 2.68
C SER A 195 5.29 -33.25 4.13
N GLU A 196 6.53 -33.03 4.61
CA GLU A 196 6.96 -33.37 5.97
C GLU A 196 6.61 -32.29 7.00
N ARG A 197 5.97 -31.19 6.58
CA ARG A 197 5.61 -30.06 7.43
C ARG A 197 4.17 -30.12 7.89
N ASP A 198 3.93 -29.77 9.15
CA ASP A 198 2.61 -29.75 9.80
C ASP A 198 2.19 -28.34 10.28
N ASP A 199 3.05 -27.33 10.06
CA ASP A 199 2.83 -25.93 10.48
C ASP A 199 2.30 -25.00 9.36
N TRP A 200 1.74 -25.56 8.29
CA TRP A 200 1.15 -24.78 7.20
C TRP A 200 -0.13 -24.04 7.61
N HIS A 201 -0.23 -22.76 7.24
CA HIS A 201 -1.47 -21.98 7.30
C HIS A 201 -2.08 -21.85 5.90
N PHE A 202 -3.23 -22.48 5.68
CA PHE A 202 -3.93 -22.48 4.38
C PHE A 202 -5.03 -21.40 4.27
N GLY A 203 -5.32 -20.67 5.35
CA GLY A 203 -6.44 -19.75 5.42
C GLY A 203 -6.23 -18.43 4.63
N GLU A 204 -7.33 -17.68 4.43
CA GLU A 204 -7.30 -16.33 3.84
C GLU A 204 -6.81 -15.27 4.84
N ALA A 205 -7.05 -15.50 6.14
CA ALA A 205 -6.52 -14.63 7.18
C ALA A 205 -4.99 -14.68 7.23
N PRO A 206 -4.32 -13.66 7.78
CA PRO A 206 -2.88 -13.71 8.02
C PRO A 206 -2.47 -14.93 8.84
N ALA A 207 -1.28 -15.47 8.54
CA ALA A 207 -0.75 -16.62 9.26
C ALA A 207 -0.55 -16.28 10.75
N PRO A 208 -1.09 -17.09 11.67
CA PRO A 208 -0.89 -16.90 13.09
C PRO A 208 0.55 -17.28 13.51
N PRO A 209 1.04 -16.77 14.68
CA PRO A 209 2.34 -17.17 15.20
C PRO A 209 2.52 -18.68 15.30
N GLY A 210 3.67 -19.17 14.86
CA GLY A 210 4.00 -20.61 14.85
C GLY A 210 3.55 -21.33 13.60
N THR A 211 3.02 -20.63 12.59
CA THR A 211 2.65 -21.21 11.30
C THR A 211 3.28 -20.46 10.13
N VAL A 212 3.40 -21.10 8.99
CA VAL A 212 3.92 -20.57 7.73
C VAL A 212 2.78 -20.36 6.75
N ASP A 213 2.70 -19.19 6.13
CA ASP A 213 1.66 -18.86 5.17
C ASP A 213 1.86 -19.60 3.84
N PHE A 214 1.05 -20.61 3.59
CA PHE A 214 1.15 -21.44 2.39
C PHE A 214 0.95 -20.63 1.10
N THR A 215 0.04 -19.66 1.09
CA THR A 215 -0.23 -18.84 -0.11
C THR A 215 0.98 -17.99 -0.47
N SER A 216 1.70 -17.43 0.52
CA SER A 216 2.93 -16.68 0.29
C SER A 216 4.03 -17.54 -0.32
N VAL A 217 4.22 -18.75 0.22
CA VAL A 217 5.20 -19.70 -0.33
C VAL A 217 4.82 -20.13 -1.75
N ALA A 218 3.56 -20.50 -2.00
CA ALA A 218 3.10 -20.87 -3.34
C ALA A 218 3.28 -19.72 -4.35
N LEU A 219 3.05 -18.47 -3.92
CA LEU A 219 3.25 -17.29 -4.76
C LEU A 219 4.73 -17.09 -5.11
N HIS A 220 5.62 -17.26 -4.14
CA HIS A 220 7.08 -17.23 -4.32
C HIS A 220 7.53 -18.29 -5.33
N GLU A 221 7.11 -19.53 -5.14
CA GLU A 221 7.49 -20.65 -6.00
C GLU A 221 7.02 -20.48 -7.44
N ILE A 222 5.80 -19.99 -7.65
CA ILE A 222 5.33 -19.67 -9.01
C ILE A 222 6.25 -18.60 -9.64
N GLY A 223 6.76 -17.64 -8.86
CA GLY A 223 7.74 -16.65 -9.33
C GLY A 223 8.98 -17.29 -9.95
N HIS A 224 9.55 -18.32 -9.32
CA HIS A 224 10.66 -19.10 -9.90
C HIS A 224 10.26 -19.78 -11.21
N GLY A 225 9.07 -20.37 -11.25
CA GLY A 225 8.51 -20.96 -12.47
C GLY A 225 8.30 -19.93 -13.59
N LEU A 226 8.06 -18.67 -13.26
CA LEU A 226 7.97 -17.54 -14.21
C LEU A 226 9.34 -16.98 -14.61
N ASN A 227 10.40 -17.77 -14.54
CA ASN A 227 11.78 -17.40 -14.92
C ASN A 227 12.53 -16.50 -13.93
N TYR A 228 12.03 -16.29 -12.72
CA TYR A 228 12.79 -15.62 -11.66
C TYR A 228 13.79 -16.62 -11.04
N LEU A 229 14.78 -17.00 -11.79
CA LEU A 229 15.80 -17.96 -11.39
C LEU A 229 17.10 -17.73 -12.15
N ASP A 230 18.22 -17.98 -11.48
CA ASP A 230 19.54 -17.97 -12.09
C ASP A 230 20.00 -19.40 -12.48
N LEU A 231 20.99 -19.47 -13.34
CA LEU A 231 21.66 -20.67 -13.79
C LEU A 231 23.14 -20.71 -13.37
N PHE A 232 23.46 -19.99 -12.28
CA PHE A 232 24.81 -20.01 -11.68
C PHE A 232 24.99 -21.15 -10.69
N SER A 233 26.21 -21.60 -10.52
CA SER A 233 26.62 -22.53 -9.48
C SER A 233 28.05 -22.25 -9.00
N VAL A 234 28.38 -22.73 -7.79
CA VAL A 234 29.75 -22.70 -7.26
C VAL A 234 30.10 -24.07 -6.71
N GLU A 235 31.11 -24.71 -7.33
CA GLU A 235 31.67 -25.98 -6.87
C GLU A 235 33.16 -25.83 -6.58
N GLU A 236 33.60 -26.25 -5.40
CA GLU A 236 35.00 -26.16 -4.96
C GLU A 236 35.64 -24.75 -5.14
N GLY A 237 34.81 -23.68 -5.02
CA GLY A 237 35.24 -22.30 -5.20
C GLY A 237 35.26 -21.82 -6.66
N GLN A 238 34.97 -22.71 -7.61
CA GLN A 238 34.82 -22.33 -9.02
C GLN A 238 33.37 -21.94 -9.27
N GLY A 239 33.13 -20.71 -9.70
CA GLY A 239 31.85 -20.26 -10.20
C GLY A 239 31.69 -20.66 -11.66
N GLU A 240 30.48 -21.11 -11.99
CA GLU A 240 30.07 -21.32 -13.39
C GLU A 240 28.64 -20.91 -13.62
N TYR A 241 28.29 -20.62 -14.86
CA TYR A 241 26.91 -20.45 -15.31
C TYR A 241 26.62 -21.30 -16.53
N PHE A 242 25.38 -21.74 -16.63
CA PHE A 242 24.96 -22.51 -17.80
C PHE A 242 24.95 -21.63 -19.05
N ALA A 243 25.55 -22.12 -20.10
CA ALA A 243 25.49 -21.53 -21.43
C ALA A 243 25.43 -22.64 -22.46
N ASP A 244 24.43 -22.64 -23.32
CA ASP A 244 24.36 -23.59 -24.44
C ASP A 244 24.90 -22.97 -25.73
N SER A 245 25.46 -23.81 -26.59
CA SER A 245 25.88 -23.41 -27.91
C SER A 245 24.77 -23.74 -28.91
N LEU A 246 23.82 -22.83 -29.03
CA LEU A 246 22.74 -22.95 -30.00
C LEU A 246 23.20 -22.36 -31.35
N GLU A 247 23.24 -23.23 -32.37
CA GLU A 247 23.66 -22.90 -33.73
C GLU A 247 25.05 -22.20 -33.87
N GLY A 248 25.90 -22.38 -32.86
CA GLY A 248 27.25 -21.79 -32.84
C GLY A 248 27.41 -20.54 -32.01
N ASN A 249 26.33 -19.97 -31.51
CA ASN A 249 26.31 -18.86 -30.57
C ASN A 249 26.15 -19.34 -29.14
N ARG A 250 26.90 -18.71 -28.22
CA ARG A 250 26.79 -18.98 -26.82
C ARG A 250 25.66 -18.15 -26.21
N VAL A 251 24.65 -18.82 -25.62
CA VAL A 251 23.44 -18.22 -25.09
C VAL A 251 23.33 -18.51 -23.60
N VAL A 252 22.93 -17.54 -22.82
CA VAL A 252 22.80 -17.60 -21.35
C VAL A 252 21.36 -17.36 -20.94
N GLY A 253 21.02 -17.65 -19.68
CA GLY A 253 19.70 -17.40 -19.13
C GLY A 253 19.29 -15.93 -19.21
N VAL A 254 18.00 -15.68 -19.47
CA VAL A 254 17.47 -14.31 -19.55
C VAL A 254 17.63 -13.55 -18.23
N TYR A 255 17.56 -14.22 -17.08
CA TYR A 255 17.84 -13.68 -15.76
C TYR A 255 19.33 -13.37 -15.59
N ASP A 256 20.20 -14.33 -15.94
CA ASP A 256 21.65 -14.26 -15.73
C ASP A 256 22.30 -13.09 -16.44
N ARG A 257 21.75 -12.69 -17.59
CA ARG A 257 22.21 -11.51 -18.36
C ARG A 257 22.08 -10.20 -17.57
N GLN A 258 21.17 -10.17 -16.59
CA GLN A 258 20.90 -8.99 -15.78
C GLN A 258 21.69 -8.95 -14.48
N VAL A 259 22.46 -10.02 -14.15
CA VAL A 259 23.23 -10.10 -12.91
C VAL A 259 24.54 -9.34 -13.04
N LEU A 260 24.70 -8.32 -12.21
CA LEU A 260 25.83 -7.40 -12.22
C LEU A 260 26.58 -7.45 -10.90
N GLU A 261 27.91 -7.42 -10.93
CA GLU A 261 28.74 -7.16 -9.76
C GLU A 261 29.15 -5.70 -9.70
N ALA A 262 29.00 -5.08 -8.53
CA ALA A 262 29.56 -3.77 -8.26
C ALA A 262 31.05 -3.92 -7.87
N GLN A 263 31.91 -3.36 -8.71
CA GLN A 263 33.37 -3.32 -8.49
C GLN A 263 33.80 -1.99 -7.85
N ASP A 264 35.09 -1.91 -7.52
CA ASP A 264 35.70 -0.68 -7.01
C ASP A 264 35.41 0.52 -7.94
N GLU A 265 35.18 1.70 -7.32
CA GLU A 265 34.82 2.95 -7.99
C GLU A 265 33.39 3.00 -8.56
N GLY A 266 32.49 2.03 -8.22
CA GLY A 266 31.09 2.03 -8.60
C GLY A 266 30.82 1.60 -10.04
N SER A 267 31.79 0.96 -10.70
CA SER A 267 31.57 0.31 -11.99
C SER A 267 30.77 -0.99 -11.80
N LEU A 268 29.91 -1.31 -12.77
CA LEU A 268 29.11 -2.53 -12.79
C LEU A 268 29.57 -3.42 -13.93
N VAL A 269 29.76 -4.70 -13.66
CA VAL A 269 30.20 -5.69 -14.63
C VAL A 269 29.22 -6.87 -14.63
N ALA A 270 28.70 -7.23 -15.78
CA ALA A 270 27.84 -8.40 -15.91
C ALA A 270 28.65 -9.69 -15.63
N LEU A 271 28.09 -10.59 -14.84
CA LEU A 271 28.78 -11.87 -14.52
C LEU A 271 28.92 -12.78 -15.74
N THR A 272 28.11 -12.58 -16.76
CA THR A 272 28.17 -13.28 -18.04
C THR A 272 29.16 -12.65 -19.05
N ASN A 273 29.90 -11.61 -18.64
CA ASN A 273 30.93 -10.97 -19.46
C ASN A 273 32.23 -11.82 -19.41
N GLU A 274 32.52 -12.53 -20.49
CA GLU A 274 33.69 -13.42 -20.60
C GLU A 274 35.04 -12.71 -20.54
N ASP A 275 35.09 -11.43 -20.89
CA ASP A 275 36.32 -10.64 -20.77
C ASP A 275 36.68 -10.35 -19.30
N ALA A 276 35.67 -10.33 -18.42
CA ALA A 276 35.82 -10.11 -16.98
C ALA A 276 35.87 -11.43 -16.20
N TYR A 277 35.02 -12.38 -16.55
CA TYR A 277 34.87 -13.65 -15.84
C TYR A 277 34.93 -14.82 -16.81
N SER A 278 36.03 -15.60 -16.75
CA SER A 278 36.05 -16.89 -17.46
C SER A 278 35.00 -17.85 -16.85
N ASN A 279 34.37 -18.66 -17.65
CA ASN A 279 33.36 -19.64 -17.21
C ASN A 279 33.84 -21.07 -17.52
N PRO A 280 34.15 -21.93 -16.49
CA PRO A 280 34.14 -21.62 -15.05
C PRO A 280 35.42 -20.89 -14.59
N SER A 281 35.36 -20.21 -13.40
CA SER A 281 36.57 -19.63 -12.78
C SER A 281 36.41 -19.35 -11.27
N GLU A 282 37.55 -19.25 -10.56
CA GLU A 282 37.61 -18.80 -9.16
C GLU A 282 37.11 -17.36 -9.02
N THR A 283 37.45 -16.48 -9.97
CA THR A 283 37.01 -15.08 -9.96
C THR A 283 35.49 -14.95 -10.03
N LEU A 284 34.81 -15.77 -10.83
CA LEU A 284 33.36 -15.82 -10.86
C LEU A 284 32.80 -16.40 -9.56
N GLY A 285 33.46 -17.39 -8.95
CA GLY A 285 33.07 -17.93 -7.64
C GLY A 285 33.19 -16.90 -6.51
N GLU A 286 34.24 -16.06 -6.53
CA GLU A 286 34.42 -14.95 -5.61
C GLU A 286 33.34 -13.90 -5.78
N ALA A 287 32.98 -13.53 -7.01
CA ALA A 287 31.91 -12.60 -7.32
C ALA A 287 30.53 -13.12 -6.82
N LEU A 288 30.24 -14.40 -7.07
CA LEU A 288 28.99 -15.05 -6.65
C LEU A 288 28.80 -15.16 -5.11
N THR A 289 29.85 -14.91 -4.33
CA THR A 289 29.87 -14.96 -2.86
C THR A 289 30.34 -13.65 -2.21
N GLY A 290 30.42 -12.58 -2.99
CA GLY A 290 31.01 -11.30 -2.58
C GLY A 290 30.02 -10.29 -1.98
N ASP A 291 28.73 -10.59 -1.87
CA ASP A 291 27.69 -9.69 -1.37
C ASP A 291 27.58 -8.34 -2.13
N GLN A 292 28.02 -8.30 -3.39
CA GLN A 292 28.01 -7.11 -4.24
C GLN A 292 27.25 -7.34 -5.56
N LEU A 293 26.24 -8.22 -5.53
CA LEU A 293 25.45 -8.54 -6.71
C LEU A 293 24.15 -7.71 -6.75
N PHE A 294 23.84 -7.25 -7.96
CA PHE A 294 22.66 -6.47 -8.25
C PHE A 294 22.00 -6.98 -9.53
N PHE A 295 20.67 -6.80 -9.60
CA PHE A 295 19.96 -7.02 -10.84
C PHE A 295 19.93 -5.72 -11.66
N GLY A 296 20.40 -5.77 -12.90
CA GLY A 296 20.37 -4.67 -13.85
C GLY A 296 19.04 -4.60 -14.61
N GLY A 297 18.87 -3.54 -15.37
CA GLY A 297 17.72 -3.34 -16.23
C GLY A 297 16.95 -2.06 -15.89
N ASP A 298 16.46 -1.38 -16.92
CA ASP A 298 15.85 -0.05 -16.77
C ASP A 298 14.56 -0.08 -15.95
N ALA A 299 13.79 -1.16 -16.08
CA ALA A 299 12.51 -1.28 -15.39
C ALA A 299 12.70 -1.61 -13.90
N SER A 300 13.64 -2.49 -13.57
CA SER A 300 13.92 -2.85 -12.19
C SER A 300 14.63 -1.72 -11.42
N GLU A 301 15.53 -0.97 -12.06
CA GLU A 301 16.10 0.24 -11.49
C GLU A 301 15.03 1.30 -11.22
N ALA A 302 14.16 1.52 -12.19
CA ALA A 302 13.06 2.48 -12.03
C ALA A 302 12.07 2.10 -10.92
N THR A 303 11.79 0.80 -10.73
CA THR A 303 10.90 0.35 -9.65
C THR A 303 11.61 0.28 -8.29
N ALA A 304 12.92 0.11 -8.24
CA ALA A 304 13.69 0.19 -7.00
C ALA A 304 13.61 1.59 -6.36
N ASP A 305 13.51 2.66 -7.15
CA ASP A 305 13.31 4.03 -6.66
C ASP A 305 11.95 4.24 -5.95
N LEU A 306 11.01 3.29 -6.06
CA LEU A 306 9.73 3.32 -5.34
C LEU A 306 9.82 2.76 -3.92
N GLY A 307 10.91 2.10 -3.59
CA GLY A 307 11.17 1.46 -2.29
C GLY A 307 12.19 2.22 -1.45
N ASP A 308 12.45 1.69 -0.26
CA ASP A 308 13.45 2.23 0.67
C ASP A 308 14.86 1.62 0.44
N GLY A 309 15.03 0.83 -0.63
CA GLY A 309 16.26 0.10 -0.97
C GLY A 309 17.28 0.92 -1.79
N PRO A 310 18.39 0.28 -2.22
CA PRO A 310 19.34 0.89 -3.13
C PRO A 310 18.71 1.13 -4.52
N PRO A 311 19.29 2.00 -5.35
CA PRO A 311 18.75 2.35 -6.67
C PRO A 311 18.72 1.18 -7.67
N ARG A 312 19.34 0.05 -7.32
CA ARG A 312 19.27 -1.22 -8.05
C ARG A 312 18.89 -2.35 -7.12
N PRO A 313 18.08 -3.31 -7.56
CA PRO A 313 17.75 -4.46 -6.74
C PRO A 313 19.01 -5.25 -6.33
N LYS A 314 19.28 -5.31 -5.03
CA LYS A 314 20.38 -6.10 -4.48
C LYS A 314 19.98 -7.56 -4.43
N LEU A 315 20.88 -8.45 -4.89
CA LEU A 315 20.67 -9.88 -4.90
C LEU A 315 21.36 -10.55 -3.70
N TYR A 316 20.81 -11.66 -3.25
CA TYR A 316 21.35 -12.47 -2.17
C TYR A 316 22.61 -13.22 -2.62
N ALA A 317 23.75 -12.86 -2.08
CA ALA A 317 25.05 -13.43 -2.44
C ALA A 317 25.90 -13.76 -1.21
N PRO A 318 25.47 -14.71 -0.36
CA PRO A 318 26.11 -15.03 0.90
C PRO A 318 27.43 -15.78 0.69
N SER A 319 28.29 -15.71 1.69
CA SER A 319 29.49 -16.57 1.77
C SER A 319 29.34 -17.53 2.97
N PRO A 320 29.36 -18.86 2.75
CA PRO A 320 29.52 -19.58 1.48
C PRO A 320 28.30 -19.48 0.55
N TYR A 321 28.48 -19.82 -0.73
CA TYR A 321 27.40 -19.94 -1.70
C TYR A 321 26.32 -20.88 -1.18
N ALA A 322 25.10 -20.39 -1.15
CA ALA A 322 23.92 -21.17 -0.76
C ALA A 322 23.21 -21.68 -2.02
N SER A 323 23.51 -22.93 -2.41
CA SER A 323 22.88 -23.53 -3.59
C SER A 323 21.36 -23.51 -3.44
N GLY A 324 20.66 -23.08 -4.48
CA GLY A 324 19.21 -22.93 -4.48
C GLY A 324 18.71 -21.56 -4.00
N SER A 325 19.49 -20.82 -3.21
CA SER A 325 19.09 -19.50 -2.68
C SER A 325 19.93 -18.34 -3.20
N SER A 326 21.24 -18.52 -3.40
CA SER A 326 22.11 -17.45 -3.93
C SER A 326 21.67 -17.02 -5.32
N VAL A 327 21.77 -15.73 -5.59
CA VAL A 327 21.53 -15.04 -6.87
C VAL A 327 20.05 -15.00 -7.28
N ALA A 328 19.32 -16.11 -7.21
CA ALA A 328 17.88 -16.18 -7.56
C ALA A 328 16.95 -15.54 -6.53
N HIS A 329 17.47 -14.77 -5.59
CA HIS A 329 16.68 -14.11 -4.57
C HIS A 329 17.16 -12.67 -4.32
N LEU A 330 16.26 -11.85 -3.82
CA LEU A 330 16.59 -10.53 -3.29
C LEU A 330 17.31 -10.66 -1.94
N ASP A 331 18.18 -9.71 -1.65
CA ASP A 331 18.98 -9.71 -0.41
C ASP A 331 18.09 -9.52 0.83
N GLU A 332 18.11 -10.48 1.75
CA GLU A 332 17.26 -10.52 2.95
C GLU A 332 17.49 -9.34 3.90
N ASP A 333 18.74 -8.87 4.03
CA ASP A 333 19.07 -7.75 4.91
C ASP A 333 18.65 -6.40 4.31
N THR A 334 18.59 -6.32 2.98
CA THR A 334 18.16 -5.12 2.23
C THR A 334 16.64 -5.06 2.13
N TYR A 335 15.97 -6.21 1.95
CA TYR A 335 14.52 -6.32 1.79
C TYR A 335 13.91 -7.22 2.87
N PRO A 336 13.94 -6.79 4.15
CA PRO A 336 13.38 -7.57 5.23
C PRO A 336 11.86 -7.77 5.07
N PHE A 337 11.30 -8.73 5.80
CA PHE A 337 9.89 -9.16 5.68
C PHE A 337 8.85 -8.04 5.83
N GLU A 338 9.20 -6.87 6.39
CA GLU A 338 8.32 -5.71 6.49
C GLU A 338 8.23 -4.89 5.18
N THR A 339 9.08 -5.16 4.21
CA THR A 339 9.07 -4.43 2.93
C THR A 339 8.12 -5.05 1.92
N GLN A 340 7.60 -4.23 1.02
CA GLN A 340 6.72 -4.71 -0.06
C GLN A 340 7.43 -5.61 -1.08
N ASP A 341 8.76 -5.63 -1.09
CA ASP A 341 9.61 -6.38 -2.02
C ASP A 341 10.15 -7.70 -1.43
N ALA A 342 9.73 -8.06 -0.22
CA ALA A 342 10.21 -9.26 0.48
C ALA A 342 9.73 -10.60 -0.11
N LEU A 343 8.83 -10.62 -1.12
CA LEU A 343 8.31 -11.88 -1.65
C LEU A 343 9.41 -12.82 -2.15
N MET A 344 10.39 -12.28 -2.87
CA MET A 344 11.49 -13.07 -3.45
C MET A 344 12.77 -13.01 -2.63
N THR A 345 12.71 -12.86 -1.31
CA THR A 345 13.83 -13.12 -0.41
C THR A 345 13.93 -14.63 -0.10
N PRO A 346 15.12 -15.14 0.26
CA PRO A 346 15.33 -16.60 0.37
C PRO A 346 14.70 -17.23 1.61
N ILE A 347 14.19 -16.43 2.56
CA ILE A 347 13.73 -16.91 3.86
C ILE A 347 12.35 -16.39 4.17
N VAL A 348 11.43 -17.28 4.51
CA VAL A 348 10.08 -16.94 5.00
C VAL A 348 10.05 -17.13 6.52
N ASN A 349 9.53 -16.15 7.26
CA ASN A 349 9.38 -16.23 8.71
C ASN A 349 8.03 -16.82 9.11
N GLN A 350 7.95 -17.41 10.33
CA GLN A 350 6.66 -17.77 10.88
C GLN A 350 5.81 -16.51 11.12
N ALA A 351 4.49 -16.61 10.87
CA ALA A 351 3.53 -15.52 10.93
C ALA A 351 3.74 -14.40 9.89
N GLU A 352 4.68 -14.55 8.97
CA GLU A 352 4.82 -13.69 7.80
C GLU A 352 3.72 -14.01 6.79
N THR A 353 3.12 -12.97 6.22
CA THR A 353 2.11 -13.09 5.17
C THR A 353 2.42 -12.07 4.09
N ASN A 354 3.07 -12.51 3.01
CA ASN A 354 3.41 -11.70 1.85
C ASN A 354 2.74 -12.30 0.61
N ARG A 355 1.62 -11.75 0.19
CA ARG A 355 0.79 -12.28 -0.91
C ARG A 355 0.75 -11.34 -2.10
N GLN A 356 1.86 -10.63 -2.35
CA GLN A 356 1.96 -9.71 -3.47
C GLN A 356 3.38 -9.68 -4.07
N PRO A 357 3.50 -9.74 -5.39
CA PRO A 357 4.71 -9.30 -6.08
C PRO A 357 4.92 -7.79 -5.82
N GLY A 358 6.07 -7.43 -5.31
CA GLY A 358 6.44 -6.03 -5.09
C GLY A 358 6.82 -5.30 -6.39
N PRO A 359 7.07 -3.99 -6.33
CA PRO A 359 7.51 -3.20 -7.48
C PRO A 359 8.81 -3.70 -8.10
N ILE A 360 9.79 -4.10 -7.30
CA ILE A 360 11.08 -4.61 -7.79
C ILE A 360 10.87 -5.87 -8.64
N LEU A 361 10.13 -6.85 -8.14
CA LEU A 361 9.85 -8.08 -8.88
C LEU A 361 9.13 -7.80 -10.20
N CYS A 362 8.18 -6.88 -10.21
CA CYS A 362 7.52 -6.45 -11.44
C CYS A 362 8.49 -5.79 -12.43
N GLY A 363 9.47 -5.02 -11.94
CA GLY A 363 10.56 -4.46 -12.75
C GLY A 363 11.42 -5.54 -13.37
N GLN A 364 11.86 -6.49 -12.57
CA GLN A 364 12.69 -7.61 -13.02
C GLN A 364 11.98 -8.50 -14.05
N LEU A 365 10.68 -8.79 -13.85
CA LEU A 365 9.88 -9.51 -14.84
C LEU A 365 9.84 -8.78 -16.18
N ARG A 366 9.66 -7.45 -16.16
CA ARG A 366 9.66 -6.65 -17.38
C ARG A 366 11.02 -6.66 -18.09
N ASP A 367 12.10 -6.55 -17.35
CA ASP A 367 13.47 -6.59 -17.91
C ASP A 367 13.81 -7.97 -18.50
N MET A 368 13.21 -9.04 -17.98
CA MET A 368 13.28 -10.38 -18.55
C MET A 368 12.38 -10.58 -19.77
N GLY A 369 11.53 -9.60 -20.11
CA GLY A 369 10.67 -9.64 -21.29
C GLY A 369 9.21 -10.04 -21.03
N TRP A 370 8.78 -10.25 -19.80
CA TRP A 370 7.39 -10.56 -19.49
C TRP A 370 6.43 -9.43 -19.93
N PRO A 371 5.39 -9.74 -20.70
CA PRO A 371 4.25 -8.84 -20.83
C PRO A 371 3.55 -8.73 -19.46
N LEU A 372 3.42 -7.51 -18.94
CA LEU A 372 2.89 -7.29 -17.61
C LEU A 372 1.37 -7.19 -17.61
N GLY A 373 0.74 -7.69 -16.54
CA GLY A 373 -0.66 -7.51 -16.21
C GLY A 373 -0.89 -6.25 -15.36
N PRO A 374 -2.17 -5.91 -15.08
CA PRO A 374 -2.55 -4.71 -14.32
C PRO A 374 -1.91 -4.62 -12.93
N GLY A 375 -1.65 -5.77 -12.29
CA GLY A 375 -1.02 -5.86 -10.98
C GLY A 375 0.40 -5.31 -10.95
N CYS A 376 1.19 -5.55 -12.00
CA CYS A 376 2.52 -4.97 -12.17
C CYS A 376 2.47 -3.59 -12.83
N ASP A 377 1.61 -3.36 -13.81
CA ASP A 377 1.48 -2.07 -14.50
C ASP A 377 1.28 -0.90 -13.52
N GLN A 378 0.63 -1.12 -12.37
CA GLN A 378 0.43 -0.09 -11.34
C GLN A 378 1.74 0.50 -10.81
N TYR A 379 2.82 -0.28 -10.72
CA TYR A 379 4.12 0.19 -10.24
C TYR A 379 4.83 1.05 -11.26
N PHE A 380 4.78 0.67 -12.52
CA PHE A 380 5.27 1.52 -13.62
C PHE A 380 4.42 2.77 -13.78
N ALA A 381 3.21 2.65 -13.36
CA ALA A 381 2.26 3.72 -13.22
C ALA A 381 2.67 4.76 -12.20
N ALA A 382 3.22 4.35 -11.09
CA ALA A 382 3.73 5.25 -10.07
C ALA A 382 4.98 6.01 -10.53
N LEU A 383 5.74 5.43 -11.48
CA LEU A 383 6.86 6.12 -12.14
C LEU A 383 6.39 7.25 -13.09
N PHE A 384 5.13 7.20 -13.53
CA PHE A 384 4.39 8.32 -14.11
C PHE A 384 3.45 8.93 -13.08
N ALA A 385 3.92 9.08 -11.83
CA ALA A 385 3.11 9.62 -10.76
C ALA A 385 2.59 11.01 -11.14
N VAL A 386 1.34 11.04 -11.59
CA VAL A 386 0.56 12.26 -11.55
C VAL A 386 0.34 12.54 -10.06
N ASP A 387 1.23 13.32 -9.44
CA ASP A 387 1.04 13.73 -8.05
C ASP A 387 -0.08 14.77 -8.00
N VAL A 388 -1.17 14.44 -7.31
CA VAL A 388 -2.31 15.33 -7.16
C VAL A 388 -2.16 16.04 -5.82
N GLN A 389 -1.68 17.26 -5.86
CA GLN A 389 -1.61 18.13 -4.70
C GLN A 389 -2.75 19.13 -4.70
N GLU A 390 -3.20 19.50 -3.51
CA GLU A 390 -4.17 20.59 -3.39
C GLU A 390 -3.53 21.89 -3.86
N ALA A 391 -4.16 22.55 -4.85
CA ALA A 391 -3.66 23.81 -5.37
C ALA A 391 -3.54 24.86 -4.28
N GLU A 392 -2.39 25.50 -4.13
CA GLU A 392 -2.17 26.65 -3.25
C GLU A 392 -3.10 27.85 -3.58
N THR A 393 -3.74 27.83 -4.74
CA THR A 393 -4.54 28.95 -5.29
C THR A 393 -6.00 28.97 -4.80
N GLY A 394 -6.38 28.14 -3.81
CA GLY A 394 -7.69 28.23 -3.16
C GLY A 394 -8.52 26.94 -3.19
N PRO A 395 -9.63 26.90 -2.44
CA PRO A 395 -10.44 25.70 -2.25
C PRO A 395 -11.08 25.22 -3.55
N GLY A 396 -11.08 23.91 -3.76
CA GLY A 396 -11.69 23.23 -4.91
C GLY A 396 -10.86 23.20 -6.18
N GLY A 397 -9.55 23.41 -6.10
CA GLY A 397 -8.59 23.13 -7.17
C GLY A 397 -7.63 22.02 -6.78
N LEU A 398 -7.17 21.26 -7.76
CA LEU A 398 -6.11 20.26 -7.63
C LEU A 398 -5.01 20.57 -8.63
N THR A 399 -3.76 20.40 -8.24
CA THR A 399 -2.64 20.47 -9.16
C THR A 399 -2.20 19.05 -9.48
N LEU A 400 -2.22 18.71 -10.74
CA LEU A 400 -1.64 17.50 -11.28
C LEU A 400 -0.19 17.80 -11.63
N SER A 401 0.73 17.03 -11.11
CA SER A 401 2.13 17.04 -11.53
C SER A 401 2.56 15.63 -11.94
N TRP A 402 3.48 15.52 -12.87
CA TRP A 402 4.00 14.23 -13.33
C TRP A 402 5.50 14.30 -13.57
N SER A 403 6.14 13.14 -13.44
CA SER A 403 7.59 13.01 -13.58
C SER A 403 8.06 13.22 -15.01
N GLU A 404 9.33 13.58 -15.14
CA GLU A 404 10.00 13.71 -16.42
C GLU A 404 10.33 12.33 -17.00
N ARG A 405 9.88 12.11 -18.24
CA ARG A 405 10.38 11.06 -19.10
C ARG A 405 11.03 11.70 -20.32
N ASP A 406 12.03 11.04 -20.88
CA ASP A 406 12.79 11.49 -22.05
C ASP A 406 11.98 11.34 -23.35
N ASP A 407 10.73 11.78 -23.31
CA ASP A 407 9.79 11.74 -24.43
C ASP A 407 9.76 13.11 -25.12
N ALA A 408 10.85 13.47 -25.80
CA ALA A 408 10.98 14.74 -26.54
C ALA A 408 9.97 14.89 -27.70
N ASP A 409 9.16 13.86 -27.97
CA ASP A 409 8.22 13.78 -29.08
C ASP A 409 6.75 13.91 -28.68
N ILE A 410 6.43 14.13 -27.41
CA ILE A 410 5.05 14.36 -26.96
C ILE A 410 4.59 15.76 -27.41
N GLN A 411 3.49 15.79 -28.17
CA GLN A 411 2.86 17.03 -28.65
C GLN A 411 1.76 17.53 -27.72
N THR A 412 0.91 16.63 -27.23
CA THR A 412 -0.30 17.00 -26.50
C THR A 412 -0.52 16.10 -25.29
N TYR A 413 -0.92 16.69 -24.17
CA TYR A 413 -1.43 15.98 -23.01
C TYR A 413 -2.94 16.13 -22.89
N LEU A 414 -3.63 15.02 -22.61
CA LEU A 414 -5.05 14.95 -22.36
C LEU A 414 -5.26 14.55 -20.89
N VAL A 415 -5.95 15.37 -20.12
CA VAL A 415 -6.30 15.04 -18.73
C VAL A 415 -7.70 14.47 -18.71
N ASP A 416 -7.82 13.23 -18.34
CA ASP A 416 -9.09 12.56 -18.12
C ASP A 416 -9.42 12.55 -16.65
N ARG A 417 -10.71 12.72 -16.34
CA ARG A 417 -11.26 12.68 -14.99
C ARG A 417 -12.40 11.70 -14.95
N GLN A 418 -12.41 10.87 -13.92
CA GLN A 418 -13.56 10.06 -13.52
C GLN A 418 -14.17 10.67 -12.25
N TYR A 419 -15.50 10.84 -12.24
CA TYR A 419 -16.25 11.31 -11.08
C TYR A 419 -16.92 10.12 -10.37
N PHE A 420 -16.51 9.85 -9.14
CA PHE A 420 -16.84 8.62 -8.39
C PHE A 420 -16.52 7.37 -9.22
N GLU A 421 -17.53 6.58 -9.60
CA GLU A 421 -17.37 5.34 -10.37
C GLU A 421 -17.97 5.48 -11.79
N GLY A 422 -18.17 6.71 -12.24
CA GLY A 422 -18.63 7.01 -13.60
C GLY A 422 -17.54 6.76 -14.65
N ASP A 423 -17.84 7.12 -15.90
CA ASP A 423 -16.88 7.02 -16.99
C ASP A 423 -15.81 8.12 -16.94
N PHE A 424 -14.64 7.85 -17.54
CA PHE A 424 -13.63 8.87 -17.75
C PHE A 424 -14.07 9.88 -18.83
N GLU A 425 -13.95 11.15 -18.52
CA GLU A 425 -14.15 12.25 -19.47
C GLU A 425 -12.87 13.08 -19.61
N THR A 426 -12.50 13.47 -20.81
CA THR A 426 -11.39 14.42 -21.04
C THR A 426 -11.84 15.82 -20.63
N ILE A 427 -11.23 16.34 -19.60
CA ILE A 427 -11.55 17.66 -19.04
C ILE A 427 -10.58 18.75 -19.48
N ARG A 428 -9.42 18.38 -19.99
CA ARG A 428 -8.40 19.30 -20.45
C ARG A 428 -7.54 18.67 -21.53
N GLU A 429 -7.23 19.46 -22.54
CA GLU A 429 -6.24 19.20 -23.57
C GLU A 429 -5.22 20.34 -23.53
N VAL A 430 -3.93 20.02 -23.53
CA VAL A 430 -2.85 21.00 -23.40
C VAL A 430 -1.71 20.60 -24.32
N ASP A 431 -1.23 21.55 -25.12
CA ASP A 431 -0.01 21.39 -25.89
C ASP A 431 1.19 21.25 -24.94
N ALA A 432 2.08 20.30 -25.18
CA ALA A 432 3.24 20.05 -24.33
C ALA A 432 4.14 21.30 -24.21
N SER A 433 4.19 22.12 -25.25
CA SER A 433 4.96 23.37 -25.30
C SER A 433 4.38 24.50 -24.44
N GLU A 434 3.09 24.40 -24.04
CA GLU A 434 2.41 25.41 -23.21
C GLU A 434 2.54 25.13 -21.71
N LEU A 435 3.09 23.99 -21.33
CA LEU A 435 3.27 23.63 -19.93
C LEU A 435 4.52 24.29 -19.33
N ASP A 436 4.33 25.04 -18.25
CA ASP A 436 5.42 25.56 -17.41
C ASP A 436 5.79 24.50 -16.37
N GLY A 437 6.74 23.66 -16.75
CA GLY A 437 7.00 22.42 -16.00
C GLY A 437 5.81 21.47 -16.10
N ARG A 438 5.97 20.22 -15.76
CA ARG A 438 4.95 19.17 -15.93
C ARG A 438 3.88 19.24 -14.84
N GLN A 439 3.12 20.33 -14.82
CA GLN A 439 2.04 20.54 -13.87
C GLN A 439 0.86 21.24 -14.53
N LEU A 440 -0.34 20.87 -14.09
CA LEU A 440 -1.58 21.48 -14.52
C LEU A 440 -2.52 21.67 -13.34
N THR A 441 -2.96 22.91 -13.10
CA THR A 441 -3.96 23.20 -12.07
C THR A 441 -5.38 23.12 -12.65
N ILE A 442 -6.19 22.24 -12.11
CA ILE A 442 -7.61 22.10 -12.39
C ILE A 442 -8.40 22.84 -11.31
N LYS A 443 -9.15 23.86 -11.70
CA LYS A 443 -9.91 24.71 -10.81
C LYS A 443 -11.40 24.36 -10.82
N LYS A 444 -12.08 24.62 -9.70
CA LYS A 444 -13.55 24.51 -9.59
C LYS A 444 -14.09 23.08 -9.82
N LEU A 445 -13.42 22.09 -9.26
CA LEU A 445 -13.87 20.70 -9.35
C LEU A 445 -15.21 20.45 -8.61
N GLY A 446 -15.50 21.24 -7.55
CA GLY A 446 -16.64 20.98 -6.69
C GLY A 446 -16.37 19.85 -5.69
N ILE A 447 -17.41 19.47 -4.93
CA ILE A 447 -17.34 18.31 -4.02
C ILE A 447 -17.46 17.03 -4.84
N GLY A 448 -16.62 16.04 -4.53
CA GLY A 448 -16.65 14.73 -5.18
C GLY A 448 -15.43 13.90 -4.88
N ALA A 449 -15.44 12.68 -5.33
CA ALA A 449 -14.27 11.83 -5.41
C ALA A 449 -13.86 11.71 -6.88
N PHE A 450 -12.62 11.98 -7.18
CA PHE A 450 -12.11 12.10 -8.54
C PHE A 450 -10.91 11.18 -8.71
N THR A 451 -10.93 10.41 -9.78
CA THR A 451 -9.77 9.69 -10.28
C THR A 451 -9.30 10.39 -11.54
N PHE A 452 -8.00 10.59 -11.67
CA PHE A 452 -7.40 11.23 -12.84
C PHE A 452 -6.48 10.24 -13.54
N ARG A 453 -6.38 10.39 -14.86
CA ARG A 453 -5.32 9.80 -15.65
C ARG A 453 -4.86 10.81 -16.71
N LEU A 454 -3.61 10.67 -17.11
CA LEU A 454 -3.02 11.47 -18.15
C LEU A 454 -2.90 10.61 -19.41
N ARG A 455 -3.33 11.13 -20.56
CA ARG A 455 -2.98 10.57 -21.86
C ARG A 455 -2.08 11.54 -22.58
N TRP A 456 -1.23 11.05 -23.43
CA TRP A 456 -0.37 11.87 -24.29
C TRP A 456 -0.42 11.40 -25.73
N VAL A 457 -0.24 12.34 -26.65
CA VAL A 457 -0.16 12.10 -28.09
C VAL A 457 1.22 12.50 -28.56
N ARG A 458 1.90 11.59 -29.25
CA ARG A 458 3.22 11.82 -29.85
C ARG A 458 3.11 12.41 -31.25
N SER A 459 4.25 12.87 -31.79
CA SER A 459 4.37 13.44 -33.11
C SER A 459 4.03 12.45 -34.25
N ASP A 460 4.17 11.15 -33.99
CA ASP A 460 3.79 10.07 -34.91
C ASP A 460 2.30 9.69 -34.83
N GLY A 461 1.53 10.34 -33.95
CA GLY A 461 0.13 10.06 -33.70
C GLY A 461 -0.13 8.91 -32.72
N THR A 462 0.89 8.25 -32.20
CA THR A 462 0.71 7.23 -31.16
C THR A 462 0.25 7.85 -29.85
N MET A 463 -0.57 7.11 -29.10
CA MET A 463 -1.13 7.56 -27.82
C MET A 463 -0.63 6.66 -26.69
N GLY A 464 -0.18 7.30 -25.63
CA GLY A 464 0.06 6.61 -24.36
C GLY A 464 -0.95 7.03 -23.30
N THR A 465 -1.07 6.25 -22.25
CA THR A 465 -1.98 6.52 -21.12
C THR A 465 -1.26 6.22 -19.84
N SER A 466 -1.31 7.18 -18.89
CA SER A 466 -0.88 6.92 -17.53
C SER A 466 -1.90 5.99 -16.86
N PRO A 467 -1.49 5.33 -15.81
CA PRO A 467 -2.44 4.67 -14.93
C PRO A 467 -3.41 5.63 -14.28
N GLU A 468 -4.43 5.02 -13.72
CA GLU A 468 -5.42 5.72 -12.94
C GLU A 468 -4.85 6.04 -11.56
N ARG A 469 -4.90 7.29 -11.16
CA ARG A 469 -4.52 7.70 -9.81
C ARG A 469 -5.52 7.18 -8.77
N PRO A 470 -5.07 6.89 -7.55
CA PRO A 470 -5.97 6.70 -6.43
C PRO A 470 -6.95 7.87 -6.32
N ARG A 471 -8.17 7.55 -5.95
CA ARG A 471 -9.27 8.50 -5.86
C ARG A 471 -8.97 9.66 -4.91
N ASP A 472 -8.87 10.86 -5.44
CA ASP A 472 -8.74 12.09 -4.66
C ASP A 472 -10.12 12.65 -4.28
N THR A 473 -10.23 13.18 -3.08
CA THR A 473 -11.50 13.63 -2.54
C THR A 473 -11.50 15.12 -2.27
N VAL A 474 -12.33 15.87 -3.00
CA VAL A 474 -12.67 17.25 -2.66
C VAL A 474 -13.91 17.26 -1.76
N ASN A 475 -13.78 17.81 -0.56
CA ASN A 475 -14.83 17.77 0.45
C ASN A 475 -15.20 19.17 0.96
N VAL A 476 -16.23 19.23 1.80
CA VAL A 476 -16.49 20.44 2.61
C VAL A 476 -15.30 20.69 3.53
N ARG A 477 -14.99 21.96 3.78
CA ARG A 477 -13.82 22.39 4.56
C ARG A 477 -14.20 23.24 5.75
N GLY A 478 -13.22 23.44 6.64
CA GLY A 478 -13.38 24.31 7.78
C GLY A 478 -14.57 23.95 8.67
N VAL A 479 -14.90 22.65 8.80
CA VAL A 479 -15.98 22.24 9.70
C VAL A 479 -15.60 22.66 11.11
N THR A 480 -16.43 23.54 11.71
CA THR A 480 -16.29 23.99 13.09
C THR A 480 -17.56 23.63 13.88
N ALA A 481 -17.40 23.40 15.17
CA ALA A 481 -18.51 23.18 16.09
C ALA A 481 -18.21 23.96 17.38
N THR A 482 -19.07 24.90 17.74
CA THR A 482 -18.87 25.79 18.91
C THR A 482 -20.13 25.89 19.73
N VAL A 483 -19.97 25.97 21.06
CA VAL A 483 -21.11 26.28 21.97
C VAL A 483 -21.29 27.77 22.02
N THR A 484 -22.42 28.27 21.54
CA THR A 484 -22.73 29.71 21.43
C THR A 484 -23.69 30.24 22.50
N GLY A 485 -24.32 29.35 23.26
CA GLY A 485 -25.21 29.75 24.35
C GLY A 485 -25.55 28.59 25.28
N ARG A 486 -26.08 28.91 26.49
CA ARG A 486 -26.60 27.94 27.44
C ARG A 486 -27.91 28.42 28.02
N ASP A 487 -28.84 27.51 28.24
CA ASP A 487 -30.09 27.79 28.92
C ASP A 487 -29.99 27.61 30.46
N ALA A 488 -31.07 27.89 31.16
CA ALA A 488 -31.13 27.77 32.61
C ALA A 488 -30.98 26.31 33.13
N GLN A 489 -31.04 25.32 32.23
CA GLN A 489 -30.79 23.91 32.52
C GLN A 489 -29.37 23.48 32.06
N GLU A 490 -28.49 24.45 31.80
CA GLU A 490 -27.13 24.26 31.33
C GLU A 490 -27.03 23.52 29.97
N ARG A 491 -28.13 23.44 29.21
CA ARG A 491 -28.12 22.86 27.87
C ARG A 491 -27.53 23.86 26.89
N GLY A 492 -26.61 23.39 26.06
CA GLY A 492 -25.89 24.24 25.11
C GLY A 492 -26.60 24.34 23.77
N THR A 493 -26.46 25.50 23.13
CA THR A 493 -26.68 25.66 21.69
C THR A 493 -25.31 25.47 20.99
N ILE A 494 -25.28 24.57 20.01
CA ILE A 494 -24.05 24.28 19.24
C ILE A 494 -24.27 24.76 17.81
N ASP A 495 -23.42 25.68 17.37
CA ASP A 495 -23.39 26.15 16.00
C ASP A 495 -22.28 25.43 15.24
N LEU A 496 -22.67 24.78 14.14
CA LEU A 496 -21.76 24.20 13.15
C LEU A 496 -21.66 25.14 11.95
N SER A 497 -20.47 25.28 11.42
CA SER A 497 -20.26 25.90 10.12
C SER A 497 -19.25 25.10 9.28
N TRP A 498 -19.39 25.18 7.97
CA TRP A 498 -18.46 24.61 7.00
C TRP A 498 -18.47 25.42 5.71
N THR A 499 -17.46 25.25 4.89
CA THR A 499 -17.37 25.87 3.58
C THR A 499 -17.54 24.84 2.47
N VAL A 500 -18.19 25.27 1.40
CA VAL A 500 -18.44 24.48 0.19
C VAL A 500 -17.58 25.04 -0.94
N PRO A 501 -16.76 24.20 -1.60
CA PRO A 501 -15.86 24.65 -2.66
C PRO A 501 -16.61 25.05 -3.93
N PRO A 502 -16.04 25.98 -4.75
CA PRO A 502 -16.57 26.34 -6.07
C PRO A 502 -16.63 25.12 -6.99
N GLY A 503 -17.60 25.11 -7.87
CA GLY A 503 -17.85 24.01 -8.80
C GLY A 503 -18.90 23.01 -8.32
N THR A 504 -19.24 22.99 -7.02
CA THR A 504 -20.25 22.09 -6.46
C THR A 504 -21.62 22.33 -7.10
N PRO A 505 -22.24 21.29 -7.69
CA PRO A 505 -23.57 21.38 -8.31
C PRO A 505 -24.69 21.66 -7.32
N SER A 506 -25.86 22.09 -7.83
CA SER A 506 -27.04 22.40 -7.02
C SER A 506 -27.78 21.18 -6.48
N ASN A 507 -27.50 19.98 -6.98
CA ASN A 507 -28.14 18.73 -6.54
C ASN A 507 -27.55 18.16 -5.24
N PHE A 508 -26.60 18.85 -4.61
CA PHE A 508 -25.99 18.40 -3.36
C PHE A 508 -26.88 18.67 -2.14
N ARG A 509 -26.74 17.80 -1.15
CA ARG A 509 -27.33 17.94 0.20
C ARG A 509 -26.27 17.62 1.23
N TYR A 510 -26.24 18.38 2.33
CA TYR A 510 -25.30 18.20 3.42
C TYR A 510 -26.03 17.55 4.59
N GLN A 511 -25.73 16.29 4.85
CA GLN A 511 -26.22 15.55 6.00
C GLN A 511 -25.34 15.86 7.19
N VAL A 512 -25.90 16.53 8.20
CA VAL A 512 -25.21 16.76 9.47
C VAL A 512 -25.43 15.53 10.33
N GLU A 513 -24.35 14.91 10.73
CA GLU A 513 -24.36 13.72 11.57
C GLU A 513 -23.71 14.01 12.91
N ARG A 514 -24.27 13.44 13.97
CA ARG A 514 -23.83 13.62 15.34
C ARG A 514 -23.61 12.27 16.02
N ARG A 515 -22.57 12.21 16.84
CA ARG A 515 -22.32 11.15 17.82
C ARG A 515 -22.27 11.75 19.21
N GLU A 516 -22.94 11.11 20.19
CA GLU A 516 -22.89 11.48 21.61
C GLU A 516 -21.92 10.56 22.34
N GLY A 517 -21.02 11.13 23.15
CA GLY A 517 -19.97 10.41 23.85
C GLY A 517 -18.89 9.87 22.91
N ARG A 518 -18.13 8.87 23.40
CA ARG A 518 -17.01 8.26 22.65
C ARG A 518 -17.39 6.98 21.90
N ARG A 519 -18.51 6.36 22.24
CA ARG A 519 -18.91 5.05 21.75
C ARG A 519 -20.34 5.09 21.22
N GLY A 520 -20.52 5.32 20.00
CA GLY A 520 -21.83 5.33 19.37
C GLY A 520 -21.68 5.48 17.88
N ALA A 521 -22.70 5.08 17.13
CA ALA A 521 -22.78 5.37 15.71
C ALA A 521 -23.11 6.85 15.50
N PHE A 522 -22.60 7.43 14.43
CA PHE A 522 -23.09 8.73 13.97
C PHE A 522 -24.54 8.59 13.52
N GLN A 523 -25.36 9.55 13.93
CA GLN A 523 -26.77 9.65 13.56
C GLN A 523 -27.00 10.94 12.79
N GLN A 524 -27.71 10.86 11.69
CA GLN A 524 -28.11 12.05 10.95
C GLN A 524 -29.09 12.87 11.80
N VAL A 525 -28.78 14.14 11.99
CA VAL A 525 -29.59 15.08 12.81
C VAL A 525 -30.21 16.20 11.99
N ALA A 526 -29.67 16.46 10.80
CA ALA A 526 -30.22 17.45 9.88
C ALA A 526 -29.79 17.19 8.44
N THR A 527 -30.45 17.82 7.49
CA THR A 527 -30.05 17.95 6.10
C THR A 527 -30.16 19.41 5.68
N VAL A 528 -29.07 19.95 5.15
CA VAL A 528 -28.98 21.30 4.61
C VAL A 528 -28.87 21.21 3.09
N PRO A 529 -29.80 21.77 2.29
CA PRO A 529 -29.72 21.70 0.83
C PRO A 529 -28.70 22.67 0.27
N GLN A 530 -28.17 22.35 -0.93
CA GLN A 530 -27.42 23.29 -1.74
C GLN A 530 -28.40 24.09 -2.61
N GLU A 531 -28.37 25.40 -2.49
CA GLU A 531 -29.16 26.33 -3.30
C GLU A 531 -28.28 26.87 -4.45
N GLY A 532 -28.54 26.38 -5.67
CA GLY A 532 -27.80 26.77 -6.85
C GLY A 532 -26.37 26.18 -6.93
N LYS A 533 -25.74 26.31 -8.11
CA LYS A 533 -24.34 25.93 -8.32
C LYS A 533 -23.41 26.88 -7.57
N VAL A 534 -22.42 26.34 -6.89
CA VAL A 534 -21.43 27.14 -6.16
C VAL A 534 -20.42 27.74 -7.14
N VAL A 535 -20.43 29.04 -7.29
CA VAL A 535 -19.50 29.79 -8.16
C VAL A 535 -18.24 30.20 -7.41
N GLU A 536 -18.44 30.64 -6.15
CA GLU A 536 -17.39 31.01 -5.19
C GLU A 536 -17.61 30.23 -3.90
N THR A 537 -16.58 30.14 -3.04
CA THR A 537 -16.70 29.46 -1.75
C THR A 537 -17.89 29.96 -0.95
N GLN A 538 -18.81 29.07 -0.58
CA GLN A 538 -19.99 29.37 0.22
C GLN A 538 -19.85 28.82 1.64
N SER A 539 -20.31 29.60 2.63
CA SER A 539 -20.46 29.12 3.99
C SER A 539 -21.86 28.54 4.21
N LYS A 540 -21.93 27.41 4.91
CA LYS A 540 -23.16 26.77 5.38
C LYS A 540 -23.12 26.66 6.90
N GLN A 541 -24.32 26.64 7.51
CA GLN A 541 -24.46 26.58 8.96
C GLN A 541 -25.59 25.64 9.37
N TYR A 542 -25.46 25.10 10.57
CA TYR A 542 -26.50 24.34 11.25
C TYR A 542 -26.43 24.60 12.76
N THR A 543 -27.56 24.89 13.39
CA THR A 543 -27.66 25.12 14.83
C THR A 543 -28.38 23.96 15.51
N ALA A 544 -27.73 23.37 16.51
CA ALA A 544 -28.29 22.32 17.36
C ALA A 544 -28.66 22.89 18.74
N ASP A 545 -29.93 23.12 18.99
CA ASP A 545 -30.38 23.67 20.25
C ASP A 545 -30.54 22.63 21.37
N ARG A 546 -30.42 23.11 22.61
CA ARG A 546 -30.72 22.37 23.84
C ARG A 546 -30.00 21.06 23.99
N ARG A 547 -28.66 21.03 23.62
CA ARG A 547 -27.83 19.86 23.85
C ARG A 547 -27.47 19.75 25.33
N THR A 548 -27.71 18.58 25.90
CA THR A 548 -27.34 18.28 27.30
C THR A 548 -25.84 18.40 27.52
N PRO A 549 -25.38 18.71 28.74
CA PRO A 549 -23.97 18.66 29.06
C PRO A 549 -23.32 17.31 28.70
N GLY A 550 -22.18 17.36 28.02
CA GLY A 550 -21.48 16.19 27.53
C GLY A 550 -20.64 16.49 26.29
N ARG A 551 -20.02 15.45 25.79
CA ARG A 551 -19.19 15.45 24.59
C ARG A 551 -20.01 15.07 23.36
N TYR A 552 -19.86 15.83 22.31
CA TYR A 552 -20.46 15.59 21.01
C TYR A 552 -19.41 15.62 19.92
N GLU A 553 -19.60 14.79 18.92
CA GLU A 553 -18.83 14.86 17.69
C GLU A 553 -19.81 15.08 16.52
N TYR A 554 -19.43 15.99 15.63
CA TYR A 554 -20.18 16.31 14.43
C TYR A 554 -19.32 16.12 13.19
N ARG A 555 -19.93 15.62 12.13
CA ARG A 555 -19.36 15.58 10.80
C ARG A 555 -20.43 15.94 9.76
N VAL A 556 -19.98 16.29 8.57
CA VAL A 556 -20.85 16.65 7.46
C VAL A 556 -20.61 15.68 6.32
N THR A 557 -21.64 14.99 5.88
CA THR A 557 -21.62 14.15 4.68
C THR A 557 -22.32 14.90 3.55
N ALA A 558 -21.56 15.28 2.53
CA ALA A 558 -22.07 15.86 1.31
C ALA A 558 -22.51 14.73 0.37
N ARG A 559 -23.77 14.76 -0.08
CA ARG A 559 -24.35 13.75 -0.96
C ARG A 559 -24.96 14.41 -2.19
N ASP A 560 -24.66 13.88 -3.37
CA ASP A 560 -25.26 14.34 -4.63
C ASP A 560 -26.65 13.73 -4.89
N GLY A 561 -27.25 14.09 -6.03
CA GLY A 561 -28.57 13.61 -6.44
C GLY A 561 -28.60 12.13 -6.83
N GLU A 562 -27.47 11.53 -7.15
CA GLU A 562 -27.27 10.13 -7.54
C GLU A 562 -27.01 9.22 -6.34
N GLY A 563 -26.72 9.82 -5.18
CA GLY A 563 -26.47 9.09 -3.94
C GLY A 563 -24.99 8.97 -3.57
N ASN A 564 -24.08 9.43 -4.41
CA ASN A 564 -22.65 9.46 -4.11
C ASN A 564 -22.38 10.39 -2.92
N ALA A 565 -21.41 10.05 -2.07
CA ALA A 565 -21.20 10.76 -0.83
C ALA A 565 -19.73 10.93 -0.47
N VAL A 566 -19.42 12.09 0.11
CA VAL A 566 -18.12 12.40 0.69
C VAL A 566 -18.32 12.91 2.11
N THR A 567 -17.59 12.36 3.07
CA THR A 567 -17.75 12.68 4.49
C THR A 567 -16.54 13.44 5.03
N SER A 568 -16.76 14.55 5.73
CA SER A 568 -15.70 15.34 6.36
C SER A 568 -15.10 14.64 7.57
N ALA A 569 -13.93 15.08 8.01
CA ALA A 569 -13.42 14.77 9.34
C ALA A 569 -14.42 15.23 10.42
N SER A 570 -14.50 14.48 11.52
CA SER A 570 -15.36 14.85 12.64
C SER A 570 -14.76 15.99 13.47
N ARG A 571 -15.65 16.77 14.10
CA ARG A 571 -15.29 17.83 15.05
C ARG A 571 -15.90 17.57 16.39
N GLU A 572 -15.06 17.56 17.41
CA GLU A 572 -15.50 17.45 18.80
C GLU A 572 -15.91 18.81 19.35
N VAL A 573 -16.99 18.81 20.12
CA VAL A 573 -17.45 19.96 20.89
C VAL A 573 -17.99 19.48 22.23
N GLN A 574 -17.73 20.24 23.27
CA GLN A 574 -18.12 19.91 24.63
C GLN A 574 -19.09 20.94 25.17
N VAL A 575 -20.25 20.47 25.62
CA VAL A 575 -21.19 21.28 26.40
C VAL A 575 -20.83 21.10 27.88
N ASP A 576 -20.25 22.14 28.47
CA ASP A 576 -19.85 22.13 29.88
C ASP A 576 -21.04 22.42 30.81
N PHE A 577 -20.86 22.09 32.09
CA PHE A 577 -21.80 22.31 33.19
C PHE A 577 -21.08 22.74 34.46
N GLU A 578 -21.82 23.29 35.43
CA GLU A 578 -21.28 23.61 36.74
C GLU A 578 -21.18 22.36 37.64
N GLY A 579 -20.15 22.30 38.48
CA GLY A 579 -19.91 21.20 39.40
C GLY A 579 -19.16 20.01 38.77
N ASP A 580 -19.12 18.87 39.52
CA ASP A 580 -18.40 17.63 39.13
C ASP A 580 -19.27 16.68 38.29
N VAL A 581 -20.58 16.67 38.59
CA VAL A 581 -21.58 15.73 38.06
C VAL A 581 -22.85 16.46 37.71
N TYR A 582 -23.43 16.08 36.59
CA TYR A 582 -24.69 16.60 36.08
C TYR A 582 -25.66 15.46 35.85
N ALA A 583 -26.95 15.67 36.16
CA ALA A 583 -28.02 14.77 35.77
C ALA A 583 -29.12 15.53 35.00
N LEU A 584 -29.58 14.90 33.96
CA LEU A 584 -30.81 15.35 33.27
C LEU A 584 -31.87 14.26 33.39
N GLY A 585 -33.04 14.65 33.81
CA GLY A 585 -34.16 13.76 34.03
C GLY A 585 -34.90 14.11 35.32
N PRO A 586 -35.86 13.29 35.78
CA PRO A 586 -36.27 12.01 35.21
C PRO A 586 -37.15 12.13 33.97
N TYR A 587 -37.12 11.10 33.15
CA TYR A 587 -38.12 10.95 32.12
C TYR A 587 -38.59 9.48 32.04
N PRO A 588 -39.94 9.29 31.87
CA PRO A 588 -40.99 10.30 31.93
C PRO A 588 -41.08 10.92 33.31
N ASN A 589 -41.65 12.10 33.42
CA ASN A 589 -41.99 12.72 34.71
C ASN A 589 -43.36 13.39 34.57
N PRO A 590 -44.45 12.87 35.18
CA PRO A 590 -44.50 11.80 36.18
C PRO A 590 -44.08 10.41 35.68
N VAL A 591 -43.49 9.61 36.58
CA VAL A 591 -43.01 8.26 36.38
C VAL A 591 -43.98 7.23 36.92
N ARG A 592 -44.18 6.12 36.20
CA ARG A 592 -45.03 4.98 36.65
C ARG A 592 -44.18 3.77 37.06
N GLU A 593 -43.25 3.36 36.22
CA GLU A 593 -42.47 2.13 36.39
C GLU A 593 -40.97 2.38 36.44
N THR A 594 -40.43 3.07 35.46
CA THR A 594 -38.99 3.29 35.32
C THR A 594 -38.70 4.78 35.11
N ALA A 595 -37.86 5.32 35.96
CA ALA A 595 -37.26 6.66 35.83
C ALA A 595 -35.90 6.59 35.15
N SER A 596 -35.73 7.30 34.05
CA SER A 596 -34.45 7.39 33.36
C SER A 596 -33.79 8.76 33.56
N PHE A 597 -32.46 8.74 33.74
CA PHE A 597 -31.62 9.93 33.91
C PHE A 597 -30.37 9.80 33.06
N ASN A 598 -29.95 10.85 32.36
CA ASN A 598 -28.62 10.93 31.78
C ASN A 598 -27.67 11.56 32.78
N LEU A 599 -26.62 10.80 33.16
CA LEU A 599 -25.56 11.23 34.07
C LEU A 599 -24.32 11.59 33.28
N THR A 600 -23.73 12.76 33.56
CA THR A 600 -22.48 13.20 32.97
C THR A 600 -21.52 13.63 34.09
N ALA A 601 -20.23 13.29 33.97
CA ALA A 601 -19.20 13.72 34.91
C ALA A 601 -18.13 14.55 34.19
N ARG A 602 -17.62 15.58 34.84
CA ARG A 602 -16.53 16.42 34.29
C ARG A 602 -15.23 15.65 34.15
N GLN A 603 -14.95 14.75 35.09
CA GLN A 603 -13.83 13.83 35.07
C GLN A 603 -14.31 12.41 35.32
N SER A 604 -13.61 11.41 34.79
CA SER A 604 -13.94 10.01 35.05
C SER A 604 -13.93 9.71 36.53
N GLN A 605 -15.05 9.25 37.07
CA GLN A 605 -15.24 9.01 38.50
C GLN A 605 -16.41 8.07 38.77
N SER A 606 -16.38 7.51 39.99
CA SER A 606 -17.53 6.79 40.55
C SER A 606 -18.52 7.81 41.13
N VAL A 607 -19.75 7.80 40.64
CA VAL A 607 -20.84 8.66 41.08
C VAL A 607 -21.79 7.85 41.95
N THR A 608 -22.06 8.34 43.15
CA THR A 608 -23.11 7.79 44.01
C THR A 608 -24.42 8.48 43.73
N VAL A 609 -25.42 7.69 43.42
CA VAL A 609 -26.78 8.13 43.17
C VAL A 609 -27.65 7.76 44.35
N GLU A 610 -28.32 8.72 44.97
CA GLU A 610 -29.20 8.52 46.13
C GLU A 610 -30.59 9.14 45.77
N VAL A 611 -31.67 8.46 46.13
CA VAL A 611 -33.02 9.01 46.03
C VAL A 611 -33.64 9.05 47.40
N TYR A 612 -34.29 10.19 47.70
CA TYR A 612 -34.95 10.47 48.95
C TYR A 612 -36.42 10.76 48.74
N ASN A 613 -37.29 10.36 49.71
CA ASN A 613 -38.68 10.79 49.75
C ASN A 613 -38.78 12.19 50.40
N THR A 614 -40.00 12.70 50.52
CA THR A 614 -40.29 14.01 51.16
C THR A 614 -40.01 14.07 52.66
N LEU A 615 -39.88 12.93 53.32
CA LEU A 615 -39.48 12.82 54.75
C LEU A 615 -37.95 12.81 54.95
N GLY A 616 -37.19 12.84 53.86
CA GLY A 616 -35.73 12.76 53.90
C GLY A 616 -35.18 11.32 54.05
N GLU A 617 -36.02 10.31 53.96
CA GLU A 617 -35.60 8.91 54.01
C GLU A 617 -35.04 8.50 52.65
N ARG A 618 -33.89 7.82 52.67
CA ARG A 618 -33.22 7.30 51.47
C ARG A 618 -33.87 6.01 51.01
N VAL A 619 -34.59 6.08 49.85
CA VAL A 619 -35.29 4.94 49.25
C VAL A 619 -34.49 4.18 48.22
N TYR A 620 -33.42 4.78 47.72
CA TYR A 620 -32.55 4.14 46.70
C TYR A 620 -31.10 4.63 46.83
N THR A 621 -30.17 3.75 46.53
CA THR A 621 -28.76 4.09 46.39
C THR A 621 -28.09 3.18 45.35
N ALA A 622 -27.26 3.75 44.49
CA ALA A 622 -26.40 3.00 43.52
C ALA A 622 -25.12 3.75 43.27
N ARG A 623 -24.10 3.02 42.82
CA ARG A 623 -22.87 3.59 42.29
C ARG A 623 -22.79 3.33 40.80
N ARG A 624 -22.31 4.31 40.06
CA ARG A 624 -22.07 4.22 38.61
C ARG A 624 -20.72 4.81 38.26
N GLU A 625 -19.95 4.07 37.49
CA GLU A 625 -18.74 4.60 36.86
C GLU A 625 -19.16 5.46 35.67
N VAL A 626 -18.80 6.74 35.71
CA VAL A 626 -19.10 7.71 34.66
C VAL A 626 -17.78 8.21 34.08
N ARG A 627 -17.58 8.04 32.80
CA ARG A 627 -16.39 8.56 32.12
C ARG A 627 -16.54 10.07 31.90
N ALA A 628 -15.40 10.74 31.82
CA ALA A 628 -15.38 12.19 31.59
C ALA A 628 -16.16 12.54 30.31
N GLN A 629 -17.17 13.42 30.46
CA GLN A 629 -17.98 13.98 29.37
C GLN A 629 -18.72 12.94 28.50
N ASP A 630 -18.83 11.69 28.97
CA ASP A 630 -19.51 10.60 28.28
C ASP A 630 -20.82 10.29 29.03
N PRO A 631 -21.99 10.68 28.50
CA PRO A 631 -23.26 10.51 29.19
C PRO A 631 -23.60 9.03 29.40
N VAL A 632 -24.03 8.68 30.59
CA VAL A 632 -24.47 7.33 30.97
C VAL A 632 -25.94 7.35 31.33
N LEU A 633 -26.75 6.49 30.71
CA LEU A 633 -28.15 6.30 31.07
C LEU A 633 -28.24 5.50 32.35
N LEU A 634 -28.87 6.09 33.36
CA LEU A 634 -29.30 5.43 34.59
C LEU A 634 -30.80 5.19 34.53
N SER A 635 -31.24 3.95 34.68
CA SER A 635 -32.64 3.58 34.84
C SER A 635 -32.90 3.08 36.25
N ILE A 636 -33.93 3.60 36.91
CA ILE A 636 -34.34 3.24 38.26
C ILE A 636 -35.75 2.67 38.20
N ASP A 637 -35.95 1.43 38.63
CA ASP A 637 -37.27 0.84 38.79
C ASP A 637 -37.96 1.45 40.00
N VAL A 638 -39.07 2.15 39.78
CA VAL A 638 -39.90 2.79 40.81
C VAL A 638 -41.28 2.11 40.95
N SER A 639 -41.48 0.96 40.29
CA SER A 639 -42.77 0.24 40.25
C SER A 639 -43.29 -0.11 41.65
N ARG A 640 -42.41 -0.27 42.62
CA ARG A 640 -42.76 -0.60 44.02
C ARG A 640 -42.82 0.60 44.96
N TRP A 641 -42.59 1.82 44.44
CA TRP A 641 -42.61 3.03 45.27
C TRP A 641 -44.02 3.58 45.40
N ALA A 642 -44.30 4.26 46.50
CA ALA A 642 -45.58 4.95 46.69
C ALA A 642 -45.68 6.15 45.75
N SER A 643 -46.93 6.53 45.34
CA SER A 643 -47.14 7.79 44.65
C SER A 643 -46.67 8.95 45.52
N GLY A 644 -45.89 9.85 44.96
CA GLY A 644 -45.30 10.95 45.72
C GLY A 644 -44.18 11.67 45.00
N VAL A 645 -43.59 12.64 45.68
CA VAL A 645 -42.44 13.40 45.23
C VAL A 645 -41.18 12.78 45.81
N TYR A 646 -40.17 12.59 44.98
CA TYR A 646 -38.86 12.09 45.32
C TYR A 646 -37.77 13.04 44.81
N PHE A 647 -36.60 12.99 45.43
CA PHE A 647 -35.47 13.84 45.09
C PHE A 647 -34.24 12.95 44.81
N LEU A 648 -33.76 12.99 43.61
CA LEU A 648 -32.48 12.34 43.19
C LEU A 648 -31.32 13.26 43.52
N ARG A 649 -30.34 12.76 44.24
CA ARG A 649 -29.09 13.44 44.62
C ARG A 649 -27.90 12.71 44.08
N LEU A 650 -26.98 13.41 43.45
CA LEU A 650 -25.74 12.87 42.98
C LEU A 650 -24.56 13.30 43.86
N ARG A 651 -23.65 12.39 44.14
CA ARG A 651 -22.37 12.67 44.81
C ARG A 651 -21.23 12.26 43.91
N GLY A 652 -20.49 13.24 43.45
CA GLY A 652 -19.20 13.07 42.76
C GLY A 652 -18.03 13.12 43.76
N ARG A 653 -16.83 13.21 43.25
CA ARG A 653 -15.57 13.19 44.00
C ARG A 653 -15.33 14.47 44.80
N LYS A 654 -15.73 15.63 44.31
CA LYS A 654 -15.44 16.95 44.90
C LYS A 654 -16.69 17.72 45.35
N SER A 655 -17.86 17.41 44.82
CA SER A 655 -19.09 18.13 45.11
C SER A 655 -20.33 17.24 45.11
N VAL A 656 -21.38 17.73 45.75
CA VAL A 656 -22.75 17.21 45.58
C VAL A 656 -23.28 17.83 44.31
N GLY A 657 -23.71 17.00 43.38
CA GLY A 657 -24.34 17.47 42.13
C GLY A 657 -25.72 18.06 42.39
N ARG A 658 -26.34 18.57 41.34
CA ARG A 658 -27.71 19.11 41.36
C ARG A 658 -28.71 18.07 41.87
N THR A 659 -29.75 18.54 42.57
CA THR A 659 -30.86 17.70 43.01
C THR A 659 -31.96 17.76 41.99
N GLU A 660 -32.41 16.61 41.46
CA GLU A 660 -33.48 16.52 40.50
C GLU A 660 -34.78 16.02 41.19
N LYS A 661 -35.90 16.67 40.84
CA LYS A 661 -37.23 16.33 41.36
C LYS A 661 -37.90 15.28 40.47
N MET A 662 -38.38 14.22 41.08
CA MET A 662 -39.11 13.14 40.43
C MET A 662 -40.51 12.97 41.04
N VAL A 663 -41.51 12.82 40.21
CA VAL A 663 -42.91 12.56 40.64
C VAL A 663 -43.29 11.14 40.23
N VAL A 664 -43.55 10.28 41.21
CA VAL A 664 -44.03 8.91 40.97
C VAL A 664 -45.58 8.89 41.09
N VAL A 665 -46.23 8.26 40.12
CA VAL A 665 -47.68 8.07 40.09
C VAL A 665 -48.03 6.61 39.80
N LYS A 666 -49.01 6.09 40.51
CA LYS A 666 -49.53 4.74 40.28
C LYS A 666 -50.71 4.78 39.30
#